data_04dca55020295306cfe42e097a4e6588
#
_entry.id   04dca55020295306cfe42e097a4e6588
#
_cell.length_a   1.000
_cell.length_b   1.000
_cell.length_c   1.000
_cell.angle_alpha   90.00
_cell.angle_beta   90.00
_cell.angle_gamma   90.00
#
_symmetry.space_group_name_H-M   'P 1'
#
loop_
_entity.id
_entity.type
_entity.pdbx_description
1 polymer ?
#
loop_
_entity_poly.entity_id
_entity_poly.type
_entity_poly.pdbx_seq_one_letter_code
_entity_poly.pdbx_strand_id
1 'polypeptide(L)'
;MKRTVIRLTSFIVLLIGVSLHSAGQDLPNTNFSMANVGSGWSEPVGVTFSKTGSKSFVWEKGGKVYVLNRVGTTSGYTKQTTPVLDISPEVGNWRDHGLLGFALDPNFDTNGFIYLLYVVDRHYLIYFGTGTYNAATNDYYKATIGRITRYKTKTSGSNLVADLTTRTILLGETKSTGIPILHESHGVGSLAFAADGTLLASAGDAASYNTVDVGSLSETYYSQAITDGIIRSNENVGAMRSQMINSHCGKILRLDPTNGNGVSSNPFYQSGSPRSAQSRVWAMGFRNPFRFSVKPNTGSTNPATGDLGELYVGDVGWDKYEELNVIKAKATNCGWPIFEGITAQSGYSASTTLNRDESNPLYGGGCSQQYFQFKQLIRQANLNNSTAVYNPCNSSTLISSPAPNRFLHRIPVLDWKHGEDSARVAYYNSSTLRVAQIGSASSNVTGSPFQGSSVVGGCWYTGSLFPSMYKNSYFMADYGGSWIKNVVMLSVDKVDEVRNFSNSGFGAVVCIAENPADGSLFCADIGTGNIVRIGYGGNQPPVVKMASDKTYGTAPLTVSFNSTGTYDPEGGALTYSWNFGDGTSVSTAANPGNHVFTTSNGQPKKFTVILTVKDNQNQTSVDSIIISANNTPPVVTITSPAKNSFYQLGADTAYKLQATVTDAQHSSGQLKYEWQVALRHNSHQHVEPIDTNKLSSAMISRIGCNGDTYYWFVKLTVTDAAGLSTVDSSRMYPQCGGPLPVVLTSFDAITRNNVNILNWTTSSEINLRMFEIERSYDGIHFETIGGVNANRLAGPGNYEWKDENHNSGYNYYRLRMVDFSGYYKYSAIVKVFCGIITGNELVVSPNPANDYLVWGTQLQQGGVASVRLISSNGAVVKKMTEKTVTGFNSFRIDGLQKLPAGLYILEISTNGVTRKSKVLLTRAL
;
A
#
# COMPACT_ATOMS: atom_id res chain seq x y z
N MET A 1 29.53 62.29 -17.59
CA MET A 1 29.26 61.48 -16.41
C MET A 1 28.11 60.52 -16.73
N LYS A 2 28.46 59.26 -17.11
CA LYS A 2 27.45 58.23 -17.32
C LYS A 2 27.55 57.26 -16.12
N ARG A 3 26.51 57.12 -15.35
CA ARG A 3 26.43 56.15 -14.27
C ARG A 3 25.93 54.81 -14.90
N THR A 4 26.78 53.81 -14.85
CA THR A 4 26.48 52.44 -15.20
C THR A 4 25.86 51.77 -13.96
N VAL A 5 24.63 51.33 -14.05
CA VAL A 5 23.91 50.55 -13.03
C VAL A 5 24.15 49.08 -13.35
N ILE A 6 24.96 48.42 -12.52
CA ILE A 6 25.08 46.95 -12.53
C ILE A 6 23.92 46.37 -11.75
N ARG A 7 23.05 45.65 -12.45
CA ARG A 7 22.03 44.81 -11.83
C ARG A 7 22.64 43.49 -11.40
N LEU A 8 22.78 43.32 -10.08
CA LEU A 8 23.09 42.04 -9.45
C LEU A 8 21.80 41.19 -9.48
N THR A 9 21.77 40.16 -10.29
CA THR A 9 20.73 39.14 -10.27
C THR A 9 21.11 38.14 -9.18
N SER A 10 20.43 38.24 -8.03
CA SER A 10 20.52 37.25 -6.96
C SER A 10 19.80 35.98 -7.40
N PHE A 11 20.54 34.92 -7.68
CA PHE A 11 20.02 33.57 -7.73
C PHE A 11 19.69 33.12 -6.30
N ILE A 12 18.41 33.10 -5.95
CA ILE A 12 17.91 32.42 -4.74
C ILE A 12 17.93 30.93 -5.08
N VAL A 13 18.95 30.23 -4.62
CA VAL A 13 18.93 28.78 -4.54
C VAL A 13 17.99 28.42 -3.40
N LEU A 14 16.79 27.95 -3.74
CA LEU A 14 15.84 27.40 -2.79
C LEU A 14 16.40 26.03 -2.34
N LEU A 15 17.19 26.04 -1.28
CA LEU A 15 17.51 24.85 -0.50
C LEU A 15 16.17 24.38 0.12
N ILE A 16 15.52 23.40 -0.53
CA ILE A 16 14.50 22.58 0.13
C ILE A 16 15.28 21.70 1.11
N GLY A 17 15.54 22.25 2.28
CA GLY A 17 15.85 21.46 3.45
C GLY A 17 14.64 20.54 3.67
N VAL A 18 14.81 19.25 3.48
CA VAL A 18 13.92 18.25 4.08
C VAL A 18 14.13 18.40 5.58
N SER A 19 13.38 19.30 6.19
CA SER A 19 13.18 19.29 7.62
C SER A 19 12.49 17.97 7.92
N LEU A 20 13.23 17.00 8.43
CA LEU A 20 12.71 15.97 9.28
C LEU A 20 12.00 16.71 10.40
N HIS A 21 10.71 16.95 10.25
CA HIS A 21 9.88 17.35 11.35
C HIS A 21 10.00 16.20 12.35
N SER A 22 10.70 16.44 13.48
CA SER A 22 10.37 15.70 14.68
C SER A 22 8.90 16.01 14.92
N ALA A 23 8.01 15.10 14.53
CA ALA A 23 6.62 15.19 14.92
C ALA A 23 6.62 15.33 16.43
N GLY A 24 6.12 16.44 16.94
CA GLY A 24 5.87 16.59 18.36
C GLY A 24 5.06 15.40 18.81
N GLN A 25 5.34 14.87 19.99
CA GLN A 25 4.61 13.75 20.56
C GLN A 25 3.13 14.12 20.61
N ASP A 26 2.32 13.50 19.74
CA ASP A 26 0.87 13.70 19.70
C ASP A 26 0.19 12.67 20.63
N LEU A 27 0.74 12.52 21.85
CA LEU A 27 0.15 11.73 22.92
C LEU A 27 -0.88 12.59 23.70
N PRO A 28 -1.80 11.98 24.44
CA PRO A 28 -2.94 12.68 25.03
C PRO A 28 -2.59 13.86 25.96
N ASN A 29 -1.42 13.81 26.58
CA ASN A 29 -0.89 14.90 27.42
C ASN A 29 0.63 14.73 27.65
N THR A 30 1.27 15.74 28.23
CA THR A 30 2.72 15.80 28.47
C THR A 30 3.26 14.79 29.48
N ASN A 31 2.41 14.09 30.23
CA ASN A 31 2.84 13.05 31.17
C ASN A 31 3.06 11.70 30.48
N PHE A 32 2.67 11.56 29.22
CA PHE A 32 3.06 10.41 28.41
C PHE A 32 4.40 10.67 27.72
N SER A 33 5.18 9.62 27.58
CA SER A 33 6.48 9.67 26.91
C SER A 33 6.67 8.49 25.97
N MET A 34 7.49 8.68 24.96
CA MET A 34 7.93 7.63 24.05
C MET A 34 9.46 7.49 24.12
N ALA A 35 9.94 6.26 24.14
CA ALA A 35 11.37 5.96 24.10
C ALA A 35 11.62 4.73 23.21
N ASN A 36 12.66 4.80 22.39
CA ASN A 36 13.10 3.64 21.63
C ASN A 36 13.76 2.61 22.54
N VAL A 37 13.46 1.34 22.32
CA VAL A 37 13.99 0.23 23.12
C VAL A 37 14.83 -0.69 22.22
N GLY A 38 16.13 -0.72 22.51
CA GLY A 38 17.09 -1.40 21.65
C GLY A 38 17.31 -0.66 20.33
N SER A 39 18.18 -1.20 19.50
CA SER A 39 18.47 -0.61 18.17
C SER A 39 18.89 -1.69 17.17
N GLY A 40 19.02 -1.30 15.91
CA GLY A 40 19.42 -2.22 14.82
C GLY A 40 18.40 -3.32 14.58
N TRP A 41 17.12 -2.97 14.54
CA TRP A 41 16.05 -3.87 14.14
C TRP A 41 15.90 -3.87 12.61
N SER A 42 15.64 -5.05 12.04
CA SER A 42 15.35 -5.21 10.64
C SER A 42 13.88 -5.64 10.47
N GLU A 43 13.01 -4.73 10.04
CA GLU A 43 11.57 -4.97 9.90
C GLU A 43 10.96 -5.63 11.16
N PRO A 44 11.00 -4.97 12.35
CA PRO A 44 10.43 -5.55 13.57
C PRO A 44 8.90 -5.60 13.44
N VAL A 45 8.31 -6.79 13.57
CA VAL A 45 6.87 -6.99 13.37
C VAL A 45 6.11 -7.31 14.64
N GLY A 46 6.80 -7.47 15.76
CA GLY A 46 6.11 -7.64 17.03
C GLY A 46 7.00 -7.67 18.26
N VAL A 47 6.35 -7.49 19.40
CA VAL A 47 6.94 -7.51 20.72
C VAL A 47 6.00 -8.24 21.69
N THR A 48 6.54 -9.07 22.57
CA THR A 48 5.82 -9.75 23.66
C THR A 48 6.69 -9.90 24.89
N PHE A 49 6.10 -10.27 26.00
CA PHE A 49 6.77 -10.33 27.31
C PHE A 49 6.62 -11.70 27.96
N SER A 50 7.64 -12.11 28.75
CA SER A 50 7.45 -13.14 29.75
C SER A 50 6.44 -12.67 30.83
N LYS A 51 5.82 -13.59 31.52
CA LYS A 51 4.77 -13.30 32.53
C LYS A 51 5.18 -12.25 33.56
N THR A 52 6.46 -12.23 33.93
CA THR A 52 7.01 -11.26 34.89
C THR A 52 7.49 -9.96 34.25
N GLY A 53 7.51 -9.87 32.91
CA GLY A 53 8.12 -8.76 32.20
C GLY A 53 9.65 -8.68 32.31
N SER A 54 10.31 -9.70 32.89
CA SER A 54 11.76 -9.74 33.03
C SER A 54 12.48 -9.89 31.69
N LYS A 55 11.80 -10.45 30.67
CA LYS A 55 12.23 -10.58 29.31
C LYS A 55 11.17 -10.07 28.36
N SER A 56 11.60 -9.36 27.34
CA SER A 56 10.78 -9.01 26.19
C SER A 56 11.36 -9.68 24.95
N PHE A 57 10.51 -10.18 24.08
CA PHE A 57 10.91 -10.80 22.82
C PHE A 57 10.44 -9.94 21.67
N VAL A 58 11.35 -9.71 20.72
CA VAL A 58 11.08 -8.99 19.48
C VAL A 58 11.39 -9.92 18.32
N TRP A 59 10.49 -10.00 17.36
CA TRP A 59 10.73 -10.77 16.15
C TRP A 59 10.71 -9.90 14.92
N GLU A 60 11.61 -10.23 14.01
CA GLU A 60 11.81 -9.58 12.72
C GLU A 60 11.12 -10.39 11.63
N LYS A 61 10.52 -9.72 10.67
CA LYS A 61 9.79 -10.32 9.54
C LYS A 61 10.62 -11.36 8.79
N GLY A 62 11.93 -11.11 8.65
CA GLY A 62 12.88 -12.00 7.99
C GLY A 62 13.23 -13.30 8.74
N GLY A 63 12.63 -13.59 9.91
CA GLY A 63 12.78 -14.87 10.59
C GLY A 63 13.72 -14.90 11.78
N LYS A 64 14.09 -13.75 12.34
CA LYS A 64 14.92 -13.67 13.55
C LYS A 64 14.09 -13.28 14.76
N VAL A 65 14.43 -13.89 15.91
CA VAL A 65 13.84 -13.57 17.22
C VAL A 65 14.94 -13.15 18.16
N TYR A 66 14.76 -12.01 18.80
CA TYR A 66 15.69 -11.47 19.81
C TYR A 66 15.03 -11.40 21.17
N VAL A 67 15.85 -11.39 22.23
CA VAL A 67 15.42 -11.13 23.62
C VAL A 67 16.02 -9.81 24.11
N LEU A 68 15.21 -9.06 24.80
CA LEU A 68 15.57 -7.90 25.58
C LEU A 68 15.46 -8.29 27.06
N ASN A 69 16.54 -8.15 27.80
CA ASN A 69 16.59 -8.41 29.23
C ASN A 69 16.35 -7.11 30.00
N ARG A 70 15.44 -7.14 30.96
CA ARG A 70 15.17 -5.98 31.81
C ARG A 70 16.36 -5.70 32.75
N VAL A 71 16.73 -4.43 32.88
CA VAL A 71 17.87 -3.98 33.67
C VAL A 71 17.39 -3.59 35.07
N GLY A 72 17.60 -4.46 36.06
CA GLY A 72 17.19 -4.22 37.44
C GLY A 72 15.68 -3.99 37.62
N THR A 73 15.30 -2.99 38.40
CA THR A 73 13.91 -2.54 38.60
C THR A 73 13.55 -1.35 37.69
N THR A 74 14.47 -0.91 36.81
CA THR A 74 14.27 0.24 35.93
C THR A 74 13.38 -0.12 34.75
N SER A 75 12.96 0.89 33.99
CA SER A 75 12.25 0.71 32.72
C SER A 75 13.17 0.34 31.55
N GLY A 76 14.48 0.21 31.81
CA GLY A 76 15.49 -0.10 30.80
C GLY A 76 15.53 -1.56 30.39
N TYR A 77 15.84 -1.81 29.12
CA TYR A 77 16.04 -3.14 28.54
C TYR A 77 17.34 -3.18 27.75
N THR A 78 18.08 -4.29 27.84
CA THR A 78 19.29 -4.53 27.04
C THR A 78 19.02 -5.65 26.04
N LYS A 79 19.24 -5.34 24.74
CA LYS A 79 19.13 -6.31 23.64
C LYS A 79 20.27 -7.29 23.69
N GLN A 80 19.98 -8.60 23.69
CA GLN A 80 20.96 -9.63 23.40
C GLN A 80 21.37 -9.53 21.93
N THR A 81 22.66 -9.44 21.64
CA THR A 81 23.17 -9.28 20.27
C THR A 81 22.99 -10.53 19.42
N THR A 82 23.14 -11.72 20.01
CA THR A 82 22.86 -13.01 19.36
C THR A 82 21.36 -13.25 19.33
N PRO A 83 20.72 -13.57 18.19
CA PRO A 83 19.32 -13.91 18.16
C PRO A 83 19.04 -15.17 19.02
N VAL A 84 17.88 -15.20 19.65
CA VAL A 84 17.35 -16.41 20.30
C VAL A 84 17.13 -17.53 19.29
N LEU A 85 16.66 -17.15 18.11
CA LEU A 85 16.41 -18.06 17.00
C LEU A 85 16.61 -17.29 15.68
N ASP A 86 17.23 -17.96 14.71
CA ASP A 86 17.34 -17.50 13.32
C ASP A 86 16.89 -18.65 12.39
N ILE A 87 15.74 -18.46 11.74
CA ILE A 87 15.17 -19.35 10.73
C ILE A 87 15.04 -18.67 9.37
N SER A 88 15.81 -17.60 9.12
CA SER A 88 15.75 -16.82 7.87
C SER A 88 15.82 -17.69 6.60
N PRO A 89 16.60 -18.78 6.52
CA PRO A 89 16.62 -19.62 5.31
C PRO A 89 15.31 -20.41 5.06
N GLU A 90 14.45 -20.50 6.07
CA GLU A 90 13.15 -21.18 5.96
C GLU A 90 12.00 -20.21 5.71
N VAL A 91 12.18 -18.90 5.99
CA VAL A 91 11.12 -17.89 5.97
C VAL A 91 11.01 -17.22 4.60
N GLY A 92 9.84 -17.32 3.99
CA GLY A 92 9.47 -16.55 2.81
C GLY A 92 9.18 -15.10 3.18
N ASN A 93 10.21 -14.24 3.17
CA ASN A 93 10.12 -12.82 3.51
C ASN A 93 9.92 -11.96 2.25
N TRP A 94 8.69 -11.80 1.83
CA TRP A 94 8.33 -10.97 0.67
C TRP A 94 6.93 -10.38 0.83
N ARG A 95 6.72 -9.15 0.38
CA ARG A 95 5.47 -8.41 0.55
C ARG A 95 4.99 -8.43 2.00
N ASP A 96 3.75 -8.90 2.22
CA ASP A 96 3.15 -8.99 3.56
C ASP A 96 3.50 -10.30 4.27
N HIS A 97 4.35 -11.14 3.67
CA HIS A 97 4.74 -12.44 4.20
C HIS A 97 6.05 -12.39 5.00
N GLY A 98 6.20 -13.33 5.90
CA GLY A 98 7.35 -13.43 6.77
C GLY A 98 7.07 -14.21 8.03
N LEU A 99 7.89 -14.00 9.07
CA LEU A 99 7.60 -14.42 10.44
C LEU A 99 6.70 -13.38 11.09
N LEU A 100 5.38 -13.63 11.12
CA LEU A 100 4.40 -12.64 11.58
C LEU A 100 3.84 -12.96 12.97
N GLY A 101 3.69 -14.24 13.33
CA GLY A 101 3.18 -14.64 14.63
C GLY A 101 4.27 -15.23 15.53
N PHE A 102 4.28 -14.81 16.79
CA PHE A 102 5.14 -15.33 17.85
C PHE A 102 4.38 -15.35 19.18
N ALA A 103 4.54 -16.43 19.94
CA ALA A 103 3.98 -16.54 21.29
C ALA A 103 4.93 -17.28 22.23
N LEU A 104 4.90 -16.88 23.49
CA LEU A 104 5.51 -17.64 24.60
C LEU A 104 4.48 -18.58 25.19
N ASP A 105 4.92 -19.76 25.60
CA ASP A 105 4.09 -20.65 26.42
C ASP A 105 3.64 -19.92 27.71
N PRO A 106 2.40 -20.08 28.18
CA PRO A 106 1.96 -19.48 29.44
C PRO A 106 2.87 -19.81 30.64
N ASN A 107 3.60 -20.94 30.58
CA ASN A 107 4.59 -21.38 31.54
C ASN A 107 6.03 -21.23 31.03
N PHE A 108 6.29 -20.28 30.12
CA PHE A 108 7.60 -20.07 29.50
C PHE A 108 8.75 -19.98 30.51
N ASP A 109 8.56 -19.30 31.64
CA ASP A 109 9.59 -19.12 32.66
C ASP A 109 10.05 -20.47 33.29
N THR A 110 9.27 -21.54 33.12
CA THR A 110 9.58 -22.90 33.64
C THR A 110 9.90 -23.91 32.56
N ASN A 111 9.17 -23.86 31.42
CA ASN A 111 9.31 -24.84 30.34
C ASN A 111 10.14 -24.38 29.14
N GLY A 112 10.28 -23.06 28.97
CA GLY A 112 11.08 -22.42 27.90
C GLY A 112 10.53 -22.59 26.49
N PHE A 113 9.25 -22.93 26.28
CA PHE A 113 8.70 -23.11 24.94
C PHE A 113 8.35 -21.78 24.27
N ILE A 114 8.72 -21.65 23.00
CA ILE A 114 8.38 -20.56 22.08
C ILE A 114 7.70 -21.12 20.84
N TYR A 115 6.76 -20.37 20.27
CA TYR A 115 5.94 -20.76 19.13
C TYR A 115 6.03 -19.68 18.04
N LEU A 116 6.15 -20.11 16.77
CA LEU A 116 6.32 -19.26 15.62
C LEU A 116 5.29 -19.59 14.56
N LEU A 117 4.71 -18.58 13.92
CA LEU A 117 3.85 -18.69 12.75
C LEU A 117 4.44 -17.84 11.63
N TYR A 118 4.78 -18.47 10.52
CA TYR A 118 5.48 -17.86 9.40
C TYR A 118 5.11 -18.46 8.06
N VAL A 119 5.35 -17.71 6.99
CA VAL A 119 5.29 -18.23 5.62
C VAL A 119 6.60 -18.94 5.33
N VAL A 120 6.52 -20.17 4.80
CA VAL A 120 7.69 -20.95 4.40
C VAL A 120 8.18 -20.47 3.03
N ASP A 121 9.48 -20.24 2.87
CA ASP A 121 10.06 -20.01 1.56
C ASP A 121 9.81 -21.24 0.66
N ARG A 122 9.39 -21.01 -0.60
CA ARG A 122 9.05 -22.11 -1.50
C ARG A 122 10.26 -22.97 -1.84
N HIS A 123 11.45 -22.40 -2.04
CA HIS A 123 12.64 -23.19 -2.30
C HIS A 123 12.94 -24.13 -1.14
N TYR A 124 12.83 -23.61 0.12
CA TYR A 124 12.92 -24.46 1.30
C TYR A 124 11.83 -25.54 1.32
N LEU A 125 10.57 -25.18 1.07
CA LEU A 125 9.43 -26.11 1.12
C LEU A 125 9.60 -27.31 0.16
N ILE A 126 10.16 -27.08 -1.03
CA ILE A 126 10.24 -28.08 -2.09
C ILE A 126 11.56 -28.86 -2.03
N TYR A 127 12.67 -28.22 -1.70
CA TYR A 127 14.01 -28.79 -1.88
C TYR A 127 14.78 -29.09 -0.58
N PHE A 128 14.31 -28.59 0.58
CA PHE A 128 15.01 -28.86 1.85
C PHE A 128 15.18 -30.36 2.08
N GLY A 129 16.43 -30.79 2.43
CA GLY A 129 16.79 -32.19 2.61
C GLY A 129 17.13 -32.94 1.31
N THR A 130 17.14 -32.24 0.17
CA THR A 130 17.58 -32.80 -1.12
C THR A 130 18.92 -32.20 -1.55
N GLY A 131 19.61 -32.82 -2.52
CA GLY A 131 20.85 -32.29 -3.10
C GLY A 131 20.68 -31.00 -3.90
N THR A 132 19.44 -30.57 -4.18
CA THR A 132 19.12 -29.35 -4.93
C THR A 132 18.94 -28.13 -4.00
N TYR A 133 18.80 -28.37 -2.70
CA TYR A 133 18.59 -27.27 -1.74
C TYR A 133 19.82 -26.38 -1.62
N ASN A 134 19.58 -25.08 -1.69
CA ASN A 134 20.58 -24.04 -1.43
C ASN A 134 19.98 -22.99 -0.50
N ALA A 135 20.52 -22.84 0.71
CA ALA A 135 20.05 -21.92 1.72
C ALA A 135 20.14 -20.42 1.34
N ALA A 136 20.92 -20.08 0.30
CA ALA A 136 21.03 -18.72 -0.22
C ALA A 136 20.00 -18.42 -1.35
N THR A 137 19.16 -19.40 -1.70
CA THR A 137 18.15 -19.25 -2.76
C THR A 137 16.77 -19.10 -2.14
N ASN A 138 16.07 -18.02 -2.53
CA ASN A 138 14.67 -17.78 -2.20
C ASN A 138 13.81 -17.95 -3.46
N ASP A 139 12.58 -18.45 -3.30
CA ASP A 139 11.63 -18.62 -4.40
C ASP A 139 10.30 -17.93 -4.02
N TYR A 140 10.26 -16.63 -4.25
CA TYR A 140 9.16 -15.74 -3.91
C TYR A 140 8.10 -15.66 -5.02
N TYR A 141 6.95 -15.07 -4.74
CA TYR A 141 5.83 -14.85 -5.68
C TYR A 141 5.30 -16.15 -6.30
N LYS A 142 5.20 -17.19 -5.48
CA LYS A 142 4.73 -18.51 -5.86
C LYS A 142 3.91 -19.13 -4.73
N ALA A 143 3.14 -20.18 -5.09
CA ALA A 143 2.37 -20.93 -4.11
C ALA A 143 3.29 -21.54 -3.04
N THR A 144 2.98 -21.32 -1.78
CA THR A 144 3.66 -21.89 -0.62
C THR A 144 2.68 -22.09 0.54
N ILE A 145 3.19 -22.31 1.75
CA ILE A 145 2.37 -22.53 2.94
C ILE A 145 2.80 -21.68 4.14
N GLY A 146 1.85 -21.34 5.00
CA GLY A 146 2.10 -20.94 6.36
C GLY A 146 2.32 -22.14 7.26
N ARG A 147 3.23 -22.00 8.23
CA ARG A 147 3.67 -23.06 9.14
C ARG A 147 3.69 -22.60 10.60
N ILE A 148 3.33 -23.50 11.53
CA ILE A 148 3.52 -23.28 12.97
C ILE A 148 4.58 -24.23 13.49
N THR A 149 5.62 -23.69 14.16
CA THR A 149 6.66 -24.46 14.82
C THR A 149 6.81 -24.10 16.28
N ARG A 150 7.24 -25.07 17.09
CA ARG A 150 7.59 -24.88 18.50
C ARG A 150 9.05 -25.25 18.73
N TYR A 151 9.74 -24.48 19.56
CA TYR A 151 11.08 -24.78 20.04
C TYR A 151 11.15 -24.64 21.55
N LYS A 152 12.09 -25.32 22.19
CA LYS A 152 12.46 -25.07 23.60
C LYS A 152 13.70 -24.20 23.63
N THR A 153 13.72 -23.19 24.49
CA THR A 153 14.92 -22.37 24.73
C THR A 153 15.83 -23.03 25.77
N LYS A 154 17.13 -22.71 25.66
CA LYS A 154 18.17 -23.09 26.64
C LYS A 154 19.15 -21.93 26.80
N THR A 155 19.89 -21.94 27.91
CA THR A 155 21.00 -21.02 28.12
C THR A 155 22.27 -21.57 27.47
N SER A 156 22.97 -20.73 26.71
CA SER A 156 24.28 -21.02 26.12
C SER A 156 25.23 -19.89 26.43
N GLY A 157 26.18 -20.13 27.34
CA GLY A 157 26.96 -19.06 27.98
C GLY A 157 26.03 -18.07 28.71
N SER A 158 26.09 -16.81 28.39
CA SER A 158 25.21 -15.75 28.91
C SER A 158 23.93 -15.54 28.08
N ASN A 159 23.81 -16.25 26.95
CA ASN A 159 22.73 -16.02 26.00
C ASN A 159 21.58 -17.03 26.14
N LEU A 160 20.35 -16.56 25.95
CA LEU A 160 19.18 -17.39 25.72
C LEU A 160 19.16 -17.74 24.23
N VAL A 161 19.09 -19.05 23.90
CA VAL A 161 19.01 -19.54 22.51
C VAL A 161 17.98 -20.65 22.39
N ALA A 162 17.40 -20.83 21.22
CA ALA A 162 16.54 -21.97 20.94
C ALA A 162 17.37 -23.25 20.77
N ASP A 163 16.88 -24.34 21.32
CA ASP A 163 17.42 -25.68 21.05
C ASP A 163 16.78 -26.23 19.79
N LEU A 164 17.52 -26.16 18.67
CA LEU A 164 17.03 -26.58 17.36
C LEU A 164 16.65 -28.07 17.31
N THR A 165 17.21 -28.92 18.20
CA THR A 165 16.86 -30.34 18.26
C THR A 165 15.47 -30.61 18.81
N THR A 166 14.85 -29.62 19.47
CA THR A 166 13.50 -29.69 20.04
C THR A 166 12.41 -29.22 19.09
N ARG A 167 12.78 -28.86 17.83
CA ARG A 167 11.83 -28.39 16.83
C ARG A 167 10.66 -29.34 16.66
N THR A 168 9.45 -28.81 16.79
CA THR A 168 8.20 -29.53 16.54
C THR A 168 7.36 -28.74 15.55
N ILE A 169 6.94 -29.34 14.44
CA ILE A 169 6.00 -28.72 13.50
C ILE A 169 4.58 -29.06 13.96
N LEU A 170 3.79 -28.07 14.32
CA LEU A 170 2.43 -28.22 14.79
C LEU A 170 1.41 -28.12 13.66
N LEU A 171 1.72 -27.35 12.60
CA LEU A 171 0.91 -27.18 11.42
C LEU A 171 1.85 -26.94 10.22
N GLY A 172 1.56 -27.55 9.06
CA GLY A 172 2.38 -27.37 7.86
C GLY A 172 3.58 -28.33 7.78
N GLU A 173 3.42 -29.57 8.25
CA GLU A 173 4.44 -30.62 8.12
C GLU A 173 4.73 -30.97 6.67
N THR A 174 3.68 -30.94 5.85
CA THR A 174 3.72 -31.18 4.41
C THR A 174 3.07 -30.01 3.67
N LYS A 175 3.20 -29.98 2.36
CA LYS A 175 2.55 -28.97 1.50
C LYS A 175 1.03 -28.91 1.70
N SER A 176 0.39 -30.06 1.92
CA SER A 176 -1.07 -30.18 2.03
C SER A 176 -1.62 -29.90 3.45
N THR A 177 -0.75 -29.78 4.45
CA THR A 177 -1.16 -29.61 5.86
C THR A 177 -0.95 -28.19 6.39
N GLY A 178 -0.38 -27.29 5.57
CA GLY A 178 -0.13 -25.89 5.93
C GLY A 178 -1.32 -24.97 5.70
N ILE A 179 -1.14 -23.68 5.99
CA ILE A 179 -2.04 -22.60 5.59
C ILE A 179 -1.69 -22.25 4.16
N PRO A 180 -2.59 -22.38 3.18
CA PRO A 180 -2.28 -22.04 1.79
C PRO A 180 -1.90 -20.55 1.63
N ILE A 181 -0.83 -20.28 0.88
CA ILE A 181 -0.37 -18.96 0.47
C ILE A 181 -0.45 -18.91 -1.05
N LEU A 182 -1.44 -18.20 -1.58
CA LEU A 182 -1.78 -18.21 -3.01
C LEU A 182 -1.71 -16.83 -3.66
N HIS A 183 -1.35 -15.83 -2.91
CA HIS A 183 -1.20 -14.44 -3.35
C HIS A 183 -0.10 -13.77 -2.51
N GLU A 184 0.29 -12.56 -2.87
CA GLU A 184 1.36 -11.80 -2.21
C GLU A 184 0.94 -11.14 -0.88
N SER A 185 -0.32 -11.29 -0.48
CA SER A 185 -0.88 -10.77 0.76
C SER A 185 -1.84 -11.78 1.41
N HIS A 186 -2.38 -11.45 2.59
CA HIS A 186 -3.38 -12.22 3.33
C HIS A 186 -2.96 -13.66 3.64
N GLY A 187 -1.72 -13.83 4.11
CA GLY A 187 -1.18 -15.14 4.45
C GLY A 187 -1.47 -15.53 5.90
N VAL A 188 -0.46 -15.39 6.77
CA VAL A 188 -0.54 -15.70 8.19
C VAL A 188 -0.61 -14.41 9.02
N GLY A 189 -1.12 -14.49 10.25
CA GLY A 189 -1.25 -13.35 11.16
C GLY A 189 -0.60 -13.60 12.53
N SER A 190 -1.38 -13.74 13.58
CA SER A 190 -0.96 -13.80 14.98
C SER A 190 -0.98 -15.19 15.57
N LEU A 191 -0.19 -15.37 16.65
CA LEU A 191 -0.31 -16.43 17.63
C LEU A 191 -0.63 -15.86 19.01
N ALA A 192 -1.52 -16.51 19.75
CA ALA A 192 -1.76 -16.23 21.15
C ALA A 192 -2.25 -17.49 21.89
N PHE A 193 -2.10 -17.52 23.20
CA PHE A 193 -2.70 -18.55 24.03
C PHE A 193 -4.04 -18.10 24.59
N ALA A 194 -5.03 -18.98 24.53
CA ALA A 194 -6.29 -18.80 25.24
C ALA A 194 -6.12 -19.10 26.75
N ALA A 195 -7.11 -18.71 27.57
CA ALA A 195 -7.09 -18.94 29.01
C ALA A 195 -7.00 -20.43 29.38
N ASP A 196 -7.47 -21.30 28.50
CA ASP A 196 -7.45 -22.76 28.67
C ASP A 196 -6.12 -23.43 28.27
N GLY A 197 -5.11 -22.64 27.91
CA GLY A 197 -3.80 -23.13 27.51
C GLY A 197 -3.72 -23.67 26.09
N THR A 198 -4.76 -23.54 25.27
CA THR A 198 -4.72 -23.90 23.84
C THR A 198 -4.12 -22.80 22.99
N LEU A 199 -3.48 -23.16 21.88
CA LEU A 199 -2.83 -22.23 20.95
C LEU A 199 -3.82 -21.77 19.90
N LEU A 200 -3.92 -20.46 19.73
CA LEU A 200 -4.73 -19.82 18.71
C LEU A 200 -3.83 -19.26 17.60
N ALA A 201 -4.25 -19.38 16.35
CA ALA A 201 -3.54 -18.84 15.20
C ALA A 201 -4.52 -18.19 14.22
N SER A 202 -4.18 -17.03 13.68
CA SER A 202 -4.96 -16.40 12.61
C SER A 202 -4.34 -16.63 11.23
N ALA A 203 -5.21 -16.78 10.22
CA ALA A 203 -4.86 -16.98 8.83
C ALA A 203 -5.77 -16.18 7.92
N GLY A 204 -5.21 -15.47 6.94
CA GLY A 204 -5.95 -14.72 5.92
C GLY A 204 -6.55 -15.62 4.86
N ASP A 205 -7.31 -15.02 3.93
CA ASP A 205 -8.06 -15.74 2.89
C ASP A 205 -7.19 -16.24 1.71
N ALA A 206 -5.95 -15.76 1.61
CA ALA A 206 -5.00 -16.04 0.53
C ALA A 206 -5.55 -15.70 -0.88
N ALA A 207 -6.44 -14.72 -0.98
CA ALA A 207 -7.07 -14.29 -2.22
C ALA A 207 -6.43 -13.01 -2.77
N SER A 208 -6.70 -12.68 -4.03
CA SER A 208 -6.31 -11.41 -4.61
C SER A 208 -7.00 -10.25 -3.90
N TYR A 209 -6.27 -9.15 -3.74
CA TYR A 209 -6.82 -7.87 -3.27
C TYR A 209 -7.14 -6.89 -4.42
N ASN A 210 -6.84 -7.24 -5.66
CA ASN A 210 -7.01 -6.34 -6.81
C ASN A 210 -8.44 -6.35 -7.36
N THR A 211 -9.14 -7.48 -7.26
CA THR A 211 -10.47 -7.67 -7.83
C THR A 211 -11.26 -8.73 -7.07
N VAL A 212 -12.53 -8.89 -7.41
CA VAL A 212 -13.37 -9.97 -6.89
C VAL A 212 -12.76 -11.32 -7.28
N ASP A 213 -12.18 -12.01 -6.30
CA ASP A 213 -11.57 -13.33 -6.49
C ASP A 213 -12.54 -14.43 -6.07
N VAL A 214 -13.11 -15.10 -7.04
CA VAL A 214 -13.97 -16.28 -6.87
C VAL A 214 -13.33 -17.56 -7.41
N GLY A 215 -12.03 -17.53 -7.63
CA GLY A 215 -11.20 -18.62 -8.13
C GLY A 215 -10.73 -18.43 -9.57
N SER A 216 -9.64 -19.11 -9.91
CA SER A 216 -9.03 -19.14 -11.25
C SER A 216 -8.50 -17.79 -11.76
N LEU A 217 -8.22 -16.84 -10.86
CA LEU A 217 -7.57 -15.59 -11.24
C LEU A 217 -6.10 -15.84 -11.60
N SER A 218 -5.69 -15.29 -12.75
CA SER A 218 -4.33 -15.48 -13.29
C SER A 218 -3.22 -14.84 -12.45
N GLU A 219 -3.55 -13.86 -11.61
CA GLU A 219 -2.61 -13.21 -10.70
C GLU A 219 -2.39 -13.97 -9.39
N THR A 220 -3.23 -14.99 -9.11
CA THR A 220 -3.04 -15.87 -7.97
C THR A 220 -2.28 -17.13 -8.37
N TYR A 221 -1.67 -17.77 -7.40
CA TYR A 221 -0.83 -18.98 -7.63
C TYR A 221 -1.67 -20.28 -7.57
N TYR A 222 -2.99 -20.22 -7.78
CA TYR A 222 -3.93 -21.32 -7.60
C TYR A 222 -3.57 -22.56 -8.42
N SER A 223 -3.18 -22.38 -9.69
CA SER A 223 -2.85 -23.47 -10.59
C SER A 223 -1.65 -24.27 -10.09
N GLN A 224 -0.60 -23.57 -9.67
CA GLN A 224 0.57 -24.18 -9.06
C GLN A 224 0.22 -24.86 -7.73
N ALA A 225 -0.60 -24.22 -6.90
CA ALA A 225 -1.03 -24.78 -5.62
C ALA A 225 -1.82 -26.08 -5.75
N ILE A 226 -2.67 -26.20 -6.78
CA ILE A 226 -3.39 -27.44 -7.08
C ILE A 226 -2.39 -28.52 -7.54
N THR A 227 -1.49 -28.18 -8.47
CA THR A 227 -0.46 -29.12 -8.99
C THR A 227 0.44 -29.63 -7.87
N ASP A 228 0.83 -28.79 -6.92
CA ASP A 228 1.67 -29.15 -5.79
C ASP A 228 0.90 -29.84 -4.65
N GLY A 229 -0.42 -29.89 -4.69
CA GLY A 229 -1.27 -30.41 -3.64
C GLY A 229 -1.31 -29.55 -2.38
N ILE A 230 -1.06 -28.24 -2.51
CA ILE A 230 -1.21 -27.25 -1.42
C ILE A 230 -2.68 -27.02 -1.12
N ILE A 231 -3.52 -26.94 -2.18
CA ILE A 231 -4.97 -26.86 -2.08
C ILE A 231 -5.63 -27.99 -2.87
N ARG A 232 -6.84 -28.35 -2.45
CA ARG A 232 -7.75 -29.20 -3.21
C ARG A 232 -8.36 -28.40 -4.38
N SER A 233 -8.77 -29.06 -5.45
CA SER A 233 -9.47 -28.39 -6.56
C SER A 233 -10.74 -27.64 -6.11
N ASN A 234 -11.46 -28.18 -5.09
CA ASN A 234 -12.62 -27.51 -4.49
C ASN A 234 -12.30 -26.18 -3.80
N GLU A 235 -11.04 -25.94 -3.41
CA GLU A 235 -10.58 -24.71 -2.76
C GLU A 235 -10.18 -23.61 -3.77
N ASN A 236 -10.26 -23.90 -5.07
CA ASN A 236 -10.08 -22.88 -6.10
C ASN A 236 -11.35 -22.00 -6.24
N VAL A 237 -11.64 -21.28 -5.20
CA VAL A 237 -12.84 -20.42 -5.04
C VAL A 237 -12.46 -19.01 -4.51
N GLY A 238 -11.19 -18.62 -4.61
CA GLY A 238 -10.69 -17.31 -4.19
C GLY A 238 -11.02 -16.99 -2.73
N ALA A 239 -11.48 -15.79 -2.45
CA ALA A 239 -11.83 -15.32 -1.11
C ALA A 239 -12.92 -16.15 -0.43
N MET A 240 -13.72 -16.89 -1.21
CA MET A 240 -14.74 -17.81 -0.66
C MET A 240 -14.15 -18.94 0.20
N ARG A 241 -12.81 -19.20 0.14
CA ARG A 241 -12.14 -20.13 1.06
C ARG A 241 -12.38 -19.77 2.52
N SER A 242 -12.53 -18.48 2.83
CA SER A 242 -12.85 -18.02 4.20
C SER A 242 -14.18 -18.59 4.71
N GLN A 243 -15.11 -18.95 3.81
CA GLN A 243 -16.42 -19.56 4.11
C GLN A 243 -16.41 -21.11 4.03
N MET A 244 -15.28 -21.73 3.68
CA MET A 244 -15.13 -23.19 3.69
C MET A 244 -14.66 -23.69 5.07
N ILE A 245 -15.39 -24.59 5.67
CA ILE A 245 -14.99 -25.19 6.98
C ILE A 245 -13.72 -26.00 6.83
N ASN A 246 -13.57 -26.72 5.71
CA ASN A 246 -12.41 -27.57 5.45
C ASN A 246 -11.29 -26.83 4.67
N SER A 247 -10.97 -25.61 5.11
CA SER A 247 -9.83 -24.82 4.66
C SER A 247 -9.26 -24.03 5.83
N HIS A 248 -7.92 -23.88 5.87
CA HIS A 248 -7.26 -23.03 6.87
C HIS A 248 -7.35 -21.52 6.54
N CYS A 249 -7.76 -21.15 5.32
CA CYS A 249 -7.81 -19.75 4.88
C CYS A 249 -8.99 -18.97 5.49
N GLY A 250 -8.73 -17.74 5.94
CA GLY A 250 -9.73 -16.84 6.53
C GLY A 250 -10.29 -17.35 7.87
N LYS A 251 -9.42 -17.75 8.79
CA LYS A 251 -9.76 -18.47 10.03
C LYS A 251 -9.03 -17.95 11.26
N ILE A 252 -9.67 -18.14 12.41
CA ILE A 252 -8.99 -18.35 13.69
C ILE A 252 -8.97 -19.85 13.94
N LEU A 253 -7.76 -20.42 14.04
CA LEU A 253 -7.50 -21.83 14.32
C LEU A 253 -7.25 -22.02 15.82
N ARG A 254 -7.69 -23.16 16.39
CA ARG A 254 -7.40 -23.55 17.78
C ARG A 254 -6.80 -24.94 17.82
N LEU A 255 -5.62 -25.04 18.41
CA LEU A 255 -4.75 -26.21 18.36
C LEU A 255 -4.29 -26.59 19.77
N ASP A 256 -4.06 -27.88 19.95
CA ASP A 256 -3.27 -28.39 21.07
C ASP A 256 -1.79 -27.98 20.86
N PRO A 257 -1.19 -27.20 21.77
CA PRO A 257 0.18 -26.69 21.65
C PRO A 257 1.25 -27.79 21.73
N THR A 258 0.90 -29.01 22.11
CA THR A 258 1.85 -30.11 22.25
C THR A 258 2.05 -30.87 20.95
N ASN A 259 0.99 -31.02 20.16
CA ASN A 259 0.98 -31.89 18.99
C ASN A 259 0.34 -31.29 17.73
N GLY A 260 -0.31 -30.11 17.82
CA GLY A 260 -0.94 -29.42 16.69
C GLY A 260 -2.29 -29.99 16.23
N ASN A 261 -2.88 -30.91 16.98
CA ASN A 261 -4.24 -31.39 16.71
C ASN A 261 -5.27 -30.28 16.99
N GLY A 262 -6.40 -30.32 16.30
CA GLY A 262 -7.58 -29.60 16.75
C GLY A 262 -8.03 -30.11 18.11
N VAL A 263 -8.56 -29.23 18.93
CA VAL A 263 -9.07 -29.57 20.29
C VAL A 263 -10.46 -30.18 20.14
N SER A 264 -10.77 -31.22 20.94
CA SER A 264 -12.03 -31.96 20.82
C SER A 264 -13.31 -31.12 21.02
N SER A 265 -13.18 -30.00 21.72
CA SER A 265 -14.28 -29.02 21.90
C SER A 265 -14.40 -27.99 20.77
N ASN A 266 -13.57 -28.05 19.72
CA ASN A 266 -13.73 -27.22 18.54
C ASN A 266 -15.03 -27.55 17.81
N PRO A 267 -15.69 -26.54 17.19
CA PRO A 267 -17.04 -26.70 16.64
C PRO A 267 -17.17 -27.75 15.54
N PHE A 268 -16.12 -28.00 14.77
CA PHE A 268 -16.13 -28.91 13.63
C PHE A 268 -15.14 -30.08 13.79
N TYR A 269 -14.80 -30.38 15.03
CA TYR A 269 -13.81 -31.44 15.35
C TYR A 269 -14.25 -32.82 14.87
N GLN A 270 -13.32 -33.54 14.27
CA GLN A 270 -13.49 -34.93 13.85
C GLN A 270 -12.49 -35.82 14.56
N SER A 271 -12.96 -36.74 15.39
CA SER A 271 -12.10 -37.64 16.19
C SER A 271 -11.21 -38.54 15.31
N GLY A 272 -11.70 -38.94 14.14
CA GLY A 272 -10.90 -39.73 13.15
C GLY A 272 -9.86 -38.92 12.38
N SER A 273 -9.90 -37.58 12.44
CA SER A 273 -9.01 -36.71 11.67
C SER A 273 -8.70 -35.42 12.45
N PRO A 274 -8.07 -35.49 13.64
CA PRO A 274 -7.86 -34.35 14.52
C PRO A 274 -6.92 -33.31 13.92
N ARG A 275 -6.14 -33.64 12.89
CA ARG A 275 -5.24 -32.73 12.16
C ARG A 275 -5.84 -32.17 10.87
N SER A 276 -7.08 -32.54 10.51
CA SER A 276 -7.78 -31.93 9.36
C SER A 276 -8.01 -30.43 9.56
N ALA A 277 -8.14 -29.68 8.48
CA ALA A 277 -8.39 -28.25 8.54
C ALA A 277 -9.63 -27.95 9.40
N GLN A 278 -10.74 -28.63 9.13
CA GLN A 278 -11.99 -28.40 9.88
C GLN A 278 -11.89 -28.71 11.38
N SER A 279 -11.09 -29.72 11.78
CA SER A 279 -10.90 -30.03 13.21
C SER A 279 -10.19 -28.91 13.97
N ARG A 280 -9.44 -28.05 13.28
CA ARG A 280 -8.67 -26.95 13.83
C ARG A 280 -9.42 -25.59 13.81
N VAL A 281 -10.50 -25.47 13.02
CA VAL A 281 -11.24 -24.21 12.89
C VAL A 281 -12.00 -23.92 14.18
N TRP A 282 -11.81 -22.69 14.70
CA TRP A 282 -12.58 -22.11 15.80
C TRP A 282 -13.61 -21.09 15.33
N ALA A 283 -13.15 -20.11 14.50
CA ALA A 283 -13.97 -19.09 13.87
C ALA A 283 -13.53 -18.89 12.42
N MET A 284 -14.41 -18.30 11.60
CA MET A 284 -14.23 -18.20 10.14
C MET A 284 -14.79 -16.90 9.57
N GLY A 285 -14.63 -16.72 8.27
CA GLY A 285 -15.18 -15.56 7.57
C GLY A 285 -14.36 -14.30 7.76
N PHE A 286 -13.02 -14.43 7.76
CA PHE A 286 -12.07 -13.32 7.82
C PHE A 286 -11.39 -13.11 6.47
N ARG A 287 -10.99 -11.87 6.21
CA ARG A 287 -10.15 -11.54 5.07
C ARG A 287 -8.67 -11.65 5.43
N ASN A 288 -8.20 -10.84 6.36
CA ASN A 288 -6.82 -10.81 6.82
C ASN A 288 -6.79 -10.44 8.32
N PRO A 289 -7.11 -11.39 9.21
CA PRO A 289 -7.14 -11.17 10.66
C PRO A 289 -5.70 -11.04 11.17
N PHE A 290 -5.11 -9.84 10.98
CA PHE A 290 -3.68 -9.62 11.13
C PHE A 290 -3.21 -9.76 12.58
N ARG A 291 -3.84 -9.05 13.52
CA ARG A 291 -3.57 -9.22 14.96
C ARG A 291 -4.85 -9.46 15.72
N PHE A 292 -4.74 -10.31 16.70
CA PHE A 292 -5.81 -10.51 17.70
C PHE A 292 -5.22 -10.66 19.09
N SER A 293 -6.05 -10.40 20.10
CA SER A 293 -5.71 -10.62 21.50
C SER A 293 -6.90 -11.24 22.25
N VAL A 294 -6.58 -12.01 23.28
CA VAL A 294 -7.56 -12.56 24.22
C VAL A 294 -7.69 -11.59 25.38
N LYS A 295 -8.92 -11.17 25.70
CA LYS A 295 -9.18 -10.30 26.86
C LYS A 295 -8.82 -11.01 28.16
N PRO A 296 -7.96 -10.45 29.00
CA PRO A 296 -7.57 -11.04 30.26
C PRO A 296 -8.77 -11.32 31.18
N ASN A 297 -8.67 -12.36 31.96
CA ASN A 297 -9.69 -12.80 32.97
C ASN A 297 -11.05 -13.15 32.33
N THR A 298 -11.07 -13.57 31.08
CA THR A 298 -12.25 -14.13 30.42
C THR A 298 -11.95 -15.55 29.93
N GLY A 299 -13.00 -16.36 29.78
CA GLY A 299 -12.90 -17.75 29.35
C GLY A 299 -12.64 -18.72 30.50
N SER A 300 -12.65 -19.99 30.14
CA SER A 300 -12.42 -21.13 31.05
C SER A 300 -10.94 -21.56 30.99
N THR A 301 -10.40 -22.06 32.09
CA THR A 301 -9.08 -22.73 32.09
C THR A 301 -9.15 -24.20 31.70
N ASN A 302 -10.37 -24.73 31.43
CA ASN A 302 -10.57 -26.12 31.01
C ASN A 302 -10.86 -26.15 29.51
N PRO A 303 -9.96 -26.75 28.70
CA PRO A 303 -10.14 -26.79 27.23
C PRO A 303 -11.37 -27.58 26.75
N ALA A 304 -11.92 -28.47 27.61
CA ALA A 304 -13.10 -29.25 27.27
C ALA A 304 -14.38 -28.41 27.20
N THR A 305 -14.44 -27.26 27.85
CA THR A 305 -15.61 -26.36 27.83
C THR A 305 -15.78 -25.70 26.47
N GLY A 306 -14.70 -25.47 25.75
CA GLY A 306 -14.73 -24.67 24.52
C GLY A 306 -15.09 -23.20 24.76
N ASP A 307 -14.70 -22.64 25.90
CA ASP A 307 -14.85 -21.21 26.21
C ASP A 307 -13.44 -20.57 26.27
N LEU A 308 -13.06 -19.90 25.20
CA LEU A 308 -11.75 -19.27 25.05
C LEU A 308 -11.68 -17.86 25.68
N GLY A 309 -12.80 -17.33 26.11
CA GLY A 309 -12.95 -15.94 26.49
C GLY A 309 -13.31 -15.03 25.30
N GLU A 310 -13.06 -13.75 25.45
CA GLU A 310 -13.35 -12.74 24.44
C GLU A 310 -12.11 -12.47 23.59
N LEU A 311 -12.19 -12.77 22.28
CA LEU A 311 -11.12 -12.49 21.32
C LEU A 311 -11.44 -11.19 20.56
N TYR A 312 -10.51 -10.25 20.56
CA TYR A 312 -10.57 -9.00 19.83
C TYR A 312 -9.67 -9.12 18.60
N VAL A 313 -10.27 -9.07 17.42
CA VAL A 313 -9.61 -9.34 16.13
C VAL A 313 -9.71 -8.12 15.23
N GLY A 314 -8.57 -7.57 14.81
CA GLY A 314 -8.50 -6.62 13.72
C GLY A 314 -8.47 -7.38 12.40
N ASP A 315 -9.49 -7.21 11.56
CA ASP A 315 -9.59 -7.83 10.24
C ASP A 315 -9.49 -6.76 9.15
N VAL A 316 -8.40 -6.82 8.37
CA VAL A 316 -8.11 -5.83 7.33
C VAL A 316 -9.10 -5.96 6.19
N GLY A 317 -9.81 -4.87 5.91
CA GLY A 317 -10.82 -4.77 4.85
C GLY A 317 -10.23 -4.77 3.43
N TRP A 318 -11.11 -4.86 2.43
CA TRP A 318 -10.69 -4.90 1.03
C TRP A 318 -10.83 -3.53 0.34
N ASP A 319 -12.06 -3.06 0.24
CA ASP A 319 -12.45 -1.96 -0.64
C ASP A 319 -12.99 -0.76 0.16
N LYS A 320 -13.61 -1.06 1.31
CA LYS A 320 -14.40 -0.04 2.01
C LYS A 320 -14.14 0.07 3.49
N TYR A 321 -14.08 -1.04 4.23
CA TYR A 321 -14.17 -0.99 5.69
C TYR A 321 -13.18 -1.92 6.39
N GLU A 322 -12.43 -1.34 7.31
CA GLU A 322 -11.67 -2.04 8.34
C GLU A 322 -12.61 -2.49 9.46
N GLU A 323 -12.26 -3.58 10.18
CA GLU A 323 -13.15 -4.18 11.17
C GLU A 323 -12.46 -4.47 12.50
N LEU A 324 -13.11 -4.11 13.60
CA LEU A 324 -12.83 -4.69 14.92
C LEU A 324 -13.92 -5.72 15.24
N ASN A 325 -13.54 -6.99 15.18
CA ASN A 325 -14.43 -8.10 15.51
C ASN A 325 -14.22 -8.59 16.94
N VAL A 326 -15.30 -8.93 17.66
CA VAL A 326 -15.23 -9.57 18.96
C VAL A 326 -15.88 -10.95 18.91
N ILE A 327 -15.09 -11.98 19.21
CA ILE A 327 -15.49 -13.39 19.12
C ILE A 327 -15.57 -13.96 20.53
N LYS A 328 -16.71 -14.48 20.89
CA LYS A 328 -16.95 -15.17 22.16
C LYS A 328 -17.40 -16.61 21.97
N ALA A 329 -18.18 -16.88 20.94
CA ALA A 329 -18.75 -18.20 20.68
C ALA A 329 -17.92 -18.97 19.62
N LYS A 330 -17.89 -20.28 19.77
CA LYS A 330 -17.38 -21.19 18.74
C LYS A 330 -18.25 -21.15 17.48
N ALA A 331 -17.70 -21.50 16.34
CA ALA A 331 -18.33 -21.43 15.00
C ALA A 331 -18.77 -20.01 14.60
N THR A 332 -18.21 -18.96 15.21
CA THR A 332 -18.47 -17.59 14.79
C THR A 332 -18.00 -17.38 13.34
N ASN A 333 -18.85 -16.71 12.54
CA ASN A 333 -18.53 -16.36 11.15
C ASN A 333 -18.63 -14.85 10.96
N CYS A 334 -17.50 -14.18 10.68
CA CYS A 334 -17.39 -12.72 10.54
C CYS A 334 -17.77 -12.21 9.15
N GLY A 335 -18.19 -13.09 8.24
CA GLY A 335 -18.96 -12.70 7.06
C GLY A 335 -18.18 -12.60 5.77
N TRP A 336 -16.88 -12.32 5.83
CA TRP A 336 -16.06 -12.19 4.61
C TRP A 336 -16.09 -13.45 3.74
N PRO A 337 -16.21 -13.34 2.40
CA PRO A 337 -16.29 -12.11 1.60
C PRO A 337 -17.71 -11.63 1.29
N ILE A 338 -18.75 -12.33 1.76
CA ILE A 338 -20.15 -11.95 1.49
C ILE A 338 -20.51 -10.62 2.17
N PHE A 339 -19.89 -10.34 3.31
CA PHE A 339 -20.01 -9.09 4.05
C PHE A 339 -18.61 -8.49 4.23
N GLU A 340 -18.53 -7.15 4.22
CA GLU A 340 -17.38 -6.33 4.58
C GLU A 340 -17.86 -5.22 5.52
N GLY A 341 -17.30 -5.15 6.72
CA GLY A 341 -17.87 -4.35 7.78
C GLY A 341 -19.30 -4.82 8.15
N ILE A 342 -20.15 -3.88 8.47
CA ILE A 342 -21.54 -4.14 8.88
C ILE A 342 -22.42 -4.53 7.69
N THR A 343 -21.99 -4.32 6.44
CA THR A 343 -22.85 -4.40 5.25
C THR A 343 -22.38 -5.47 4.26
N ALA A 344 -23.31 -5.89 3.36
CA ALA A 344 -22.96 -6.83 2.30
C ALA A 344 -21.96 -6.21 1.31
N GLN A 345 -20.94 -7.00 0.92
CA GLN A 345 -20.00 -6.65 -0.13
C GLN A 345 -20.60 -6.98 -1.50
N SER A 346 -20.86 -5.96 -2.32
CA SER A 346 -21.66 -6.09 -3.54
C SER A 346 -21.09 -7.08 -4.57
N GLY A 347 -19.76 -7.10 -4.77
CA GLY A 347 -19.11 -8.00 -5.72
C GLY A 347 -19.26 -9.48 -5.36
N TYR A 348 -19.00 -9.81 -4.10
CA TYR A 348 -19.03 -11.19 -3.63
C TYR A 348 -20.46 -11.68 -3.30
N SER A 349 -21.31 -10.83 -2.75
CA SER A 349 -22.71 -11.20 -2.44
C SER A 349 -23.54 -11.47 -3.70
N ALA A 350 -23.18 -10.90 -4.84
CA ALA A 350 -23.77 -11.22 -6.14
C ALA A 350 -23.29 -12.56 -6.71
N SER A 351 -22.14 -13.08 -6.29
CA SER A 351 -21.52 -14.30 -6.84
C SER A 351 -22.43 -15.51 -6.70
N THR A 352 -22.36 -16.40 -7.70
CA THR A 352 -23.05 -17.71 -7.73
C THR A 352 -22.07 -18.88 -7.50
N THR A 353 -20.86 -18.61 -6.98
CA THR A 353 -19.83 -19.61 -6.72
C THR A 353 -20.36 -20.70 -5.78
N LEU A 354 -20.15 -21.96 -6.17
CA LEU A 354 -20.63 -23.13 -5.44
C LEU A 354 -19.64 -23.56 -4.37
N ASN A 355 -20.13 -23.83 -3.17
CA ASN A 355 -19.38 -24.55 -2.14
C ASN A 355 -19.50 -26.08 -2.40
N ARG A 356 -18.49 -26.65 -3.06
CA ARG A 356 -18.50 -28.06 -3.41
C ARG A 356 -18.30 -29.02 -2.22
N ASP A 357 -18.01 -28.48 -1.04
CA ASP A 357 -17.97 -29.23 0.22
C ASP A 357 -19.35 -29.29 0.92
N GLU A 358 -20.38 -28.53 0.42
CA GLU A 358 -21.73 -28.50 0.97
C GLU A 358 -22.78 -28.94 -0.06
N SER A 359 -23.10 -30.23 -0.06
CA SER A 359 -24.07 -30.81 -0.96
C SER A 359 -25.51 -30.41 -0.61
N ASN A 360 -26.32 -30.15 -1.63
CA ASN A 360 -27.73 -29.92 -1.46
C ASN A 360 -28.51 -31.25 -1.31
N PRO A 361 -29.10 -31.56 -0.15
CA PRO A 361 -29.80 -32.83 0.06
C PRO A 361 -31.02 -32.99 -0.81
N LEU A 362 -31.52 -31.93 -1.46
CA LEU A 362 -32.71 -31.99 -2.37
C LEU A 362 -32.31 -32.14 -3.84
N TYR A 363 -31.01 -32.30 -4.14
CA TYR A 363 -30.53 -32.53 -5.51
C TYR A 363 -31.15 -33.82 -6.09
N GLY A 364 -31.75 -33.73 -7.29
CA GLY A 364 -32.46 -34.83 -7.95
C GLY A 364 -33.87 -35.09 -7.42
N GLY A 365 -34.26 -34.51 -6.28
CA GLY A 365 -35.59 -34.63 -5.66
C GLY A 365 -36.41 -33.34 -5.76
N GLY A 366 -36.38 -32.67 -6.94
CA GLY A 366 -37.10 -31.42 -7.16
C GLY A 366 -36.20 -30.17 -7.17
N CYS A 367 -34.92 -30.35 -7.10
CA CYS A 367 -33.91 -29.28 -7.27
C CYS A 367 -32.79 -29.73 -8.18
N SER A 368 -32.38 -28.90 -9.14
CA SER A 368 -31.26 -29.15 -10.07
C SER A 368 -29.92 -28.67 -9.54
N GLN A 369 -29.88 -27.86 -8.48
CA GLN A 369 -28.66 -27.35 -7.90
C GLN A 369 -28.02 -28.41 -6.97
N GLN A 370 -26.85 -28.94 -7.37
CA GLN A 370 -26.17 -29.99 -6.65
C GLN A 370 -25.48 -29.55 -5.36
N TYR A 371 -24.88 -28.36 -5.34
CA TYR A 371 -24.19 -27.78 -4.20
C TYR A 371 -24.77 -26.42 -3.86
N PHE A 372 -24.65 -26.02 -2.60
CA PHE A 372 -25.04 -24.67 -2.22
C PHE A 372 -24.08 -23.62 -2.78
N GLN A 373 -24.60 -22.44 -3.12
CA GLN A 373 -23.77 -21.24 -3.30
C GLN A 373 -23.37 -20.70 -1.92
N PHE A 374 -22.17 -20.14 -1.78
CA PHE A 374 -21.69 -19.62 -0.50
C PHE A 374 -22.66 -18.64 0.15
N LYS A 375 -23.23 -17.70 -0.64
CA LYS A 375 -24.20 -16.73 -0.15
C LYS A 375 -25.51 -17.31 0.39
N GLN A 376 -25.81 -18.58 0.10
CA GLN A 376 -27.01 -19.26 0.60
C GLN A 376 -26.81 -19.83 2.01
N LEU A 377 -25.54 -19.93 2.46
CA LEU A 377 -25.15 -20.55 3.73
C LEU A 377 -24.87 -19.54 4.84
N ILE A 378 -24.84 -18.25 4.52
CA ILE A 378 -24.64 -17.18 5.50
C ILE A 378 -25.68 -16.08 5.31
N ARG A 379 -26.11 -15.48 6.40
CA ARG A 379 -27.09 -14.40 6.43
C ARG A 379 -26.68 -13.28 7.35
N GLN A 380 -27.15 -12.08 7.05
CA GLN A 380 -27.08 -10.96 7.97
C GLN A 380 -27.73 -11.31 9.31
N ALA A 381 -27.06 -11.01 10.41
CA ALA A 381 -27.65 -11.16 11.75
C ALA A 381 -28.96 -10.37 11.87
N ASN A 382 -29.91 -10.95 12.60
CA ASN A 382 -31.20 -10.34 12.89
C ASN A 382 -31.64 -10.67 14.32
N LEU A 383 -32.59 -9.95 14.85
CA LEU A 383 -33.07 -10.14 16.25
C LEU A 383 -33.54 -11.55 16.56
N ASN A 384 -34.04 -12.30 15.56
CA ASN A 384 -34.53 -13.65 15.75
C ASN A 384 -33.46 -14.74 15.62
N ASN A 385 -32.22 -14.37 15.27
CA ASN A 385 -31.07 -15.27 15.09
C ASN A 385 -31.39 -16.52 14.23
N SER A 386 -32.27 -16.39 13.25
CA SER A 386 -32.66 -17.50 12.39
C SER A 386 -31.57 -17.89 11.40
N THR A 387 -31.09 -19.11 11.51
CA THR A 387 -30.11 -19.73 10.57
C THR A 387 -30.81 -20.62 9.54
N ALA A 388 -32.09 -20.47 9.28
CA ALA A 388 -32.79 -21.31 8.33
C ALA A 388 -32.20 -21.25 6.92
N VAL A 389 -32.01 -22.39 6.25
CA VAL A 389 -31.56 -22.50 4.87
C VAL A 389 -32.73 -22.88 4.00
N TYR A 390 -32.95 -22.14 2.94
CA TYR A 390 -34.02 -22.41 1.99
C TYR A 390 -33.52 -23.30 0.86
N ASN A 391 -34.48 -24.06 0.27
CA ASN A 391 -34.24 -24.80 -0.94
C ASN A 391 -33.76 -23.84 -2.06
N PRO A 392 -32.57 -24.07 -2.66
CA PRO A 392 -32.08 -23.21 -3.74
C PRO A 392 -33.01 -23.08 -4.94
N CYS A 393 -33.89 -24.10 -5.15
CA CYS A 393 -34.81 -24.13 -6.27
C CYS A 393 -36.22 -23.66 -5.89
N ASN A 394 -36.50 -23.46 -4.59
CA ASN A 394 -37.76 -22.94 -4.08
C ASN A 394 -37.55 -22.21 -2.75
N SER A 395 -37.38 -20.91 -2.82
CA SER A 395 -37.06 -20.07 -1.67
C SER A 395 -38.14 -20.00 -0.56
N SER A 396 -39.31 -20.55 -0.80
CA SER A 396 -40.37 -20.67 0.24
C SER A 396 -40.28 -21.95 1.08
N THR A 397 -39.40 -22.90 0.67
CA THR A 397 -39.26 -24.20 1.34
C THR A 397 -37.99 -24.24 2.15
N LEU A 398 -38.06 -24.58 3.44
CA LEU A 398 -36.95 -24.76 4.33
C LEU A 398 -36.35 -26.16 4.23
N ILE A 399 -35.04 -26.28 4.31
CA ILE A 399 -34.33 -27.54 4.46
C ILE A 399 -34.14 -27.80 5.95
N SER A 400 -34.77 -28.84 6.48
CA SER A 400 -34.73 -29.17 7.90
C SER A 400 -33.77 -30.30 8.25
N SER A 401 -33.60 -31.29 7.34
CA SER A 401 -32.68 -32.43 7.58
C SER A 401 -32.30 -33.13 6.26
N PRO A 402 -30.98 -33.52 6.12
CA PRO A 402 -29.86 -33.03 6.91
C PRO A 402 -29.67 -31.52 6.71
N ALA A 403 -29.44 -30.81 7.80
CA ALA A 403 -29.18 -29.36 7.70
C ALA A 403 -27.75 -29.10 7.25
N PRO A 404 -27.54 -28.29 6.21
CA PRO A 404 -26.18 -27.86 5.82
C PRO A 404 -25.56 -26.96 6.91
N ASN A 405 -24.23 -26.84 6.88
CA ASN A 405 -23.56 -25.86 7.71
C ASN A 405 -23.99 -24.43 7.32
N ARG A 406 -24.48 -23.68 8.29
CA ARG A 406 -25.10 -22.38 8.06
C ARG A 406 -24.75 -21.42 9.18
N PHE A 407 -24.60 -20.14 8.82
CA PHE A 407 -24.06 -19.13 9.70
C PHE A 407 -24.89 -17.84 9.69
N LEU A 408 -24.83 -17.14 10.82
CA LEU A 408 -25.17 -15.73 10.89
C LEU A 408 -23.88 -14.91 10.83
N HIS A 409 -23.91 -13.85 10.06
CA HIS A 409 -22.85 -12.87 10.03
C HIS A 409 -22.66 -12.27 11.43
N ARG A 410 -21.49 -12.47 12.03
CA ARG A 410 -21.08 -11.78 13.24
C ARG A 410 -20.70 -10.35 12.88
N ILE A 411 -21.58 -9.43 13.22
CA ILE A 411 -21.38 -8.00 12.93
C ILE A 411 -20.17 -7.51 13.74
N PRO A 412 -19.20 -6.79 13.12
CA PRO A 412 -18.12 -6.16 13.85
C PRO A 412 -18.65 -5.15 14.89
N VAL A 413 -17.97 -5.01 16.01
CA VAL A 413 -18.35 -4.04 17.06
C VAL A 413 -18.05 -2.61 16.64
N LEU A 414 -17.12 -2.45 15.69
CA LEU A 414 -16.71 -1.17 15.10
C LEU A 414 -16.18 -1.44 13.69
N ASP A 415 -16.60 -0.65 12.72
CA ASP A 415 -15.98 -0.57 11.41
C ASP A 415 -15.65 0.88 11.04
N TRP A 416 -14.67 1.10 10.15
CA TRP A 416 -14.30 2.42 9.66
C TRP A 416 -13.87 2.37 8.21
N LYS A 417 -14.15 3.44 7.49
CA LYS A 417 -13.97 3.49 6.04
C LYS A 417 -12.55 3.89 5.65
N HIS A 418 -12.11 3.41 4.50
CA HIS A 418 -10.90 3.87 3.86
C HIS A 418 -11.06 5.32 3.37
N GLY A 419 -10.11 6.20 3.75
CA GLY A 419 -10.00 7.56 3.24
C GLY A 419 -11.14 8.52 3.62
N GLU A 420 -12.01 8.15 4.56
CA GLU A 420 -13.16 8.97 5.00
C GLU A 420 -13.43 8.78 6.48
N ASP A 421 -13.50 9.87 7.24
CA ASP A 421 -13.79 9.87 8.67
C ASP A 421 -15.22 9.37 8.93
N SER A 422 -15.41 8.07 9.04
CA SER A 422 -16.72 7.44 9.10
C SER A 422 -16.77 6.18 9.96
N ALA A 423 -16.03 6.15 11.06
CA ALA A 423 -16.12 5.04 12.00
C ALA A 423 -17.55 4.85 12.52
N ARG A 424 -18.04 3.59 12.50
CA ARG A 424 -19.47 3.27 12.66
C ARG A 424 -19.67 2.09 13.59
N VAL A 425 -20.87 2.05 14.16
CA VAL A 425 -21.40 0.91 14.95
C VAL A 425 -22.74 0.48 14.43
N ALA A 426 -23.07 -0.79 14.61
CA ALA A 426 -24.40 -1.33 14.32
C ALA A 426 -25.36 -1.10 15.48
N TYR A 427 -26.64 -0.82 15.17
CA TYR A 427 -27.73 -0.80 16.13
C TYR A 427 -29.03 -1.30 15.52
N TYR A 428 -29.98 -1.71 16.34
CA TYR A 428 -31.30 -2.13 15.86
C TYR A 428 -32.34 -1.04 16.14
N ASN A 429 -33.07 -0.64 15.11
CA ASN A 429 -34.28 0.14 15.23
C ASN A 429 -35.47 -0.79 14.96
N SER A 430 -36.19 -1.12 16.05
CA SER A 430 -37.15 -2.24 16.04
C SER A 430 -36.47 -3.54 15.62
N SER A 431 -36.83 -4.17 14.52
CA SER A 431 -36.21 -5.39 14.00
C SER A 431 -35.18 -5.15 12.90
N THR A 432 -34.98 -3.90 12.48
CA THR A 432 -34.11 -3.56 11.35
C THR A 432 -32.74 -3.16 11.83
N LEU A 433 -31.69 -3.84 11.30
CA LEU A 433 -30.31 -3.47 11.47
C LEU A 433 -30.04 -2.10 10.82
N ARG A 434 -29.44 -1.21 11.56
CA ARG A 434 -29.03 0.14 11.15
C ARG A 434 -27.58 0.37 11.49
N VAL A 435 -27.00 1.37 10.87
CA VAL A 435 -25.62 1.81 11.07
C VAL A 435 -25.62 3.26 11.54
N ALA A 436 -24.83 3.57 12.54
CA ALA A 436 -24.65 4.91 13.05
C ALA A 436 -23.16 5.26 13.16
N GLN A 437 -22.81 6.45 12.76
CA GLN A 437 -21.46 7.00 12.93
C GLN A 437 -21.22 7.28 14.42
N ILE A 438 -20.04 6.95 14.94
CA ILE A 438 -19.66 7.27 16.33
C ILE A 438 -19.75 8.78 16.57
N GLY A 439 -20.05 9.20 17.81
CA GLY A 439 -20.31 10.60 18.14
C GLY A 439 -21.70 11.12 17.71
N SER A 440 -22.46 10.36 16.91
CA SER A 440 -23.85 10.72 16.60
C SER A 440 -24.81 10.24 17.71
N ALA A 441 -25.93 10.93 17.87
CA ALA A 441 -26.96 10.58 18.85
C ALA A 441 -27.51 9.13 18.68
N SER A 442 -27.50 8.60 17.45
CA SER A 442 -27.99 7.24 17.15
C SER A 442 -27.00 6.15 17.51
N SER A 443 -25.68 6.46 17.60
CA SER A 443 -24.67 5.46 17.92
C SER A 443 -24.63 5.12 19.40
N ASN A 444 -24.96 6.08 20.29
CA ASN A 444 -24.71 6.04 21.73
C ASN A 444 -23.24 5.74 22.07
N VAL A 445 -22.30 6.07 21.18
CA VAL A 445 -20.86 5.90 21.33
C VAL A 445 -20.19 7.27 21.36
N THR A 446 -19.45 7.55 22.41
CA THR A 446 -18.67 8.78 22.54
C THR A 446 -17.39 8.68 21.71
N GLY A 447 -17.02 9.77 21.02
CA GLY A 447 -15.79 9.87 20.22
C GLY A 447 -15.99 10.62 18.94
N SER A 448 -14.87 10.94 18.28
CA SER A 448 -14.88 11.53 16.93
C SER A 448 -14.77 10.46 15.87
N PRO A 449 -15.45 10.58 14.74
CA PRO A 449 -15.24 9.72 13.58
C PRO A 449 -13.76 9.72 13.15
N PHE A 450 -13.32 8.64 12.56
CA PHE A 450 -11.96 8.47 12.06
C PHE A 450 -11.94 7.55 10.85
N GLN A 451 -10.81 7.54 10.17
CA GLN A 451 -10.52 6.71 9.00
C GLN A 451 -9.29 5.87 9.24
N GLY A 452 -9.07 4.90 8.39
CA GLY A 452 -7.89 4.07 8.33
C GLY A 452 -7.94 3.21 7.08
N SER A 453 -6.93 2.38 6.85
CA SER A 453 -6.90 1.52 5.66
C SER A 453 -6.16 0.21 5.87
N SER A 454 -5.81 -0.10 7.11
CA SER A 454 -5.17 -1.39 7.44
C SER A 454 -5.14 -1.59 8.97
N VAL A 455 -6.21 -2.10 9.52
CA VAL A 455 -6.31 -2.36 10.95
C VAL A 455 -5.26 -3.36 11.44
N VAL A 456 -4.58 -2.99 12.50
CA VAL A 456 -3.60 -3.88 13.13
C VAL A 456 -4.27 -4.81 14.14
N GLY A 457 -5.27 -4.34 14.86
CA GLY A 457 -5.71 -4.91 16.13
C GLY A 457 -4.91 -4.30 17.28
N GLY A 458 -4.71 -5.04 18.38
CA GLY A 458 -4.03 -4.43 19.54
C GLY A 458 -4.00 -5.27 20.79
N CYS A 459 -4.03 -4.63 21.95
CA CYS A 459 -4.01 -5.29 23.26
C CYS A 459 -4.98 -4.69 24.27
N TRP A 460 -5.41 -5.50 25.20
CA TRP A 460 -6.09 -5.03 26.41
C TRP A 460 -5.08 -4.42 27.38
N TYR A 461 -5.43 -3.29 27.96
CA TYR A 461 -4.63 -2.62 28.98
C TYR A 461 -5.22 -2.91 30.36
N THR A 462 -4.46 -3.61 31.19
CA THR A 462 -4.85 -3.97 32.58
C THR A 462 -3.98 -3.31 33.62
N GLY A 463 -2.90 -2.68 33.20
CA GLY A 463 -1.92 -2.01 34.03
C GLY A 463 -2.47 -0.85 34.87
N SER A 464 -1.62 -0.35 35.72
CA SER A 464 -1.93 0.79 36.60
C SER A 464 -1.02 2.00 36.36
N LEU A 465 -0.12 1.90 35.36
CA LEU A 465 0.79 3.00 35.03
C LEU A 465 0.02 4.18 34.43
N PHE A 466 -0.86 3.90 33.46
CA PHE A 466 -1.67 4.93 32.83
C PHE A 466 -2.83 5.38 33.72
N PRO A 467 -3.38 6.58 33.50
CA PRO A 467 -4.59 7.03 34.20
C PRO A 467 -5.72 6.00 34.19
N SER A 468 -6.50 5.96 35.28
CA SER A 468 -7.55 4.96 35.49
C SER A 468 -8.57 4.85 34.34
N MET A 469 -8.76 5.91 33.59
CA MET A 469 -9.63 5.91 32.39
C MET A 469 -9.19 4.93 31.31
N TYR A 470 -7.91 4.57 31.24
CA TYR A 470 -7.38 3.60 30.27
C TYR A 470 -7.41 2.15 30.79
N LYS A 471 -7.64 1.95 32.07
CA LYS A 471 -7.66 0.62 32.67
C LYS A 471 -8.87 -0.18 32.18
N ASN A 472 -8.65 -1.46 31.86
CA ASN A 472 -9.66 -2.36 31.33
C ASN A 472 -10.26 -1.86 29.99
N SER A 473 -9.45 -1.27 29.14
CA SER A 473 -9.83 -0.82 27.80
C SER A 473 -8.89 -1.42 26.74
N TYR A 474 -9.29 -1.34 25.49
CA TYR A 474 -8.58 -1.94 24.37
C TYR A 474 -7.82 -0.88 23.57
N PHE A 475 -6.52 -1.04 23.44
CA PHE A 475 -5.71 -0.22 22.54
C PHE A 475 -5.63 -0.90 21.19
N MET A 476 -5.93 -0.18 20.13
CA MET A 476 -5.81 -0.65 18.74
C MET A 476 -5.08 0.36 17.88
N ALA A 477 -4.47 -0.10 16.78
CA ALA A 477 -3.80 0.73 15.80
C ALA A 477 -4.31 0.45 14.39
N ASP A 478 -4.06 1.41 13.51
CA ASP A 478 -4.21 1.26 12.06
C ASP A 478 -2.89 1.63 11.39
N TYR A 479 -2.39 0.73 10.54
CA TYR A 479 -1.12 0.88 9.84
C TYR A 479 -1.16 2.04 8.84
N GLY A 480 -2.21 2.10 8.01
CA GLY A 480 -2.36 3.13 7.00
C GLY A 480 -2.79 4.48 7.58
N GLY A 481 -3.59 4.47 8.66
CA GLY A 481 -3.99 5.65 9.39
C GLY A 481 -2.90 6.24 10.30
N SER A 482 -1.85 5.45 10.59
CA SER A 482 -0.73 5.84 11.47
C SER A 482 -1.17 6.36 12.86
N TRP A 483 -2.23 5.79 13.41
CA TRP A 483 -2.80 6.19 14.69
C TRP A 483 -2.94 5.03 15.69
N ILE A 484 -3.01 5.39 16.97
CA ILE A 484 -3.41 4.50 18.05
C ILE A 484 -4.66 5.08 18.70
N LYS A 485 -5.68 4.25 18.88
CA LYS A 485 -6.91 4.60 19.57
C LYS A 485 -7.14 3.69 20.77
N ASN A 486 -7.88 4.20 21.74
CA ASN A 486 -8.29 3.48 22.92
C ASN A 486 -9.81 3.29 22.89
N VAL A 487 -10.26 2.03 22.93
CA VAL A 487 -11.67 1.64 22.85
C VAL A 487 -12.14 1.16 24.21
N VAL A 488 -13.17 1.80 24.71
CA VAL A 488 -13.86 1.41 25.94
C VAL A 488 -15.08 0.59 25.57
N MET A 489 -15.20 -0.59 26.14
CA MET A 489 -16.33 -1.48 25.89
C MET A 489 -17.37 -1.36 26.99
N LEU A 490 -18.62 -1.11 26.62
CA LEU A 490 -19.78 -1.18 27.53
C LEU A 490 -20.12 -2.64 27.83
N SER A 491 -20.04 -3.49 26.81
CA SER A 491 -20.21 -4.94 26.93
C SER A 491 -19.43 -5.64 25.82
N VAL A 492 -19.43 -6.96 25.78
CA VAL A 492 -18.73 -7.75 24.75
C VAL A 492 -19.11 -7.36 23.32
N ASP A 493 -20.31 -6.85 23.12
CA ASP A 493 -20.87 -6.54 21.79
C ASP A 493 -21.07 -5.04 21.55
N LYS A 494 -20.68 -4.19 22.49
CA LYS A 494 -20.98 -2.76 22.43
C LYS A 494 -19.79 -1.92 22.87
N VAL A 495 -19.41 -1.02 21.98
CA VAL A 495 -18.49 0.06 22.27
C VAL A 495 -19.22 1.15 23.06
N ASP A 496 -18.58 1.73 24.07
CA ASP A 496 -19.03 2.88 24.85
C ASP A 496 -18.36 4.16 24.37
N GLU A 497 -17.05 4.12 24.22
CA GLU A 497 -16.26 5.28 23.84
C GLU A 497 -15.04 4.87 22.99
N VAL A 498 -14.68 5.74 22.03
CA VAL A 498 -13.42 5.65 21.28
C VAL A 498 -12.64 6.95 21.48
N ARG A 499 -11.47 6.81 22.14
CA ARG A 499 -10.57 7.93 22.46
C ARG A 499 -9.41 7.98 21.49
N ASN A 500 -9.03 9.17 21.08
CA ASN A 500 -7.74 9.37 20.44
C ASN A 500 -6.64 9.16 21.48
N PHE A 501 -5.65 8.33 21.16
CA PHE A 501 -4.46 8.16 21.99
C PHE A 501 -3.22 8.73 21.30
N SER A 502 -3.03 8.43 20.02
CA SER A 502 -2.02 9.07 19.18
C SER A 502 -2.54 9.16 17.76
N ASN A 503 -2.43 10.32 17.10
CA ASN A 503 -2.79 10.53 15.70
C ASN A 503 -1.56 10.69 14.80
N SER A 504 -0.35 10.73 15.37
CA SER A 504 0.92 10.87 14.68
C SER A 504 2.08 10.40 15.57
N GLY A 505 3.31 10.49 15.09
CA GLY A 505 4.50 10.12 15.87
C GLY A 505 4.99 8.68 15.67
N PHE A 506 4.21 7.87 14.94
CA PHE A 506 4.61 6.52 14.49
C PHE A 506 4.73 6.49 12.97
N GLY A 507 5.64 5.67 12.45
CA GLY A 507 5.75 5.42 11.02
C GLY A 507 4.68 4.45 10.54
N ALA A 508 4.60 3.28 11.16
CA ALA A 508 3.63 2.24 10.87
C ALA A 508 3.61 1.20 12.00
N VAL A 509 2.72 1.34 12.95
CA VAL A 509 2.57 0.39 14.06
C VAL A 509 1.97 -0.91 13.54
N VAL A 510 2.61 -2.05 13.88
CA VAL A 510 2.15 -3.40 13.48
C VAL A 510 1.94 -4.35 14.68
N CYS A 511 2.23 -3.88 15.88
CA CYS A 511 1.98 -4.62 17.12
C CYS A 511 1.92 -3.65 18.31
N ILE A 512 1.00 -3.88 19.23
CA ILE A 512 0.94 -3.21 20.53
C ILE A 512 0.90 -4.31 21.61
N ALA A 513 1.70 -4.16 22.67
CA ALA A 513 1.73 -5.07 23.80
C ALA A 513 1.88 -4.31 25.13
N GLU A 514 1.16 -4.73 26.17
CA GLU A 514 1.34 -4.24 27.54
C GLU A 514 2.53 -4.96 28.19
N ASN A 515 3.42 -4.20 28.82
CA ASN A 515 4.49 -4.73 29.64
C ASN A 515 3.95 -5.09 31.05
N PRO A 516 3.90 -6.38 31.41
CA PRO A 516 3.34 -6.78 32.70
C PRO A 516 4.18 -6.36 33.91
N ALA A 517 5.44 -5.94 33.70
CA ALA A 517 6.34 -5.53 34.78
C ALA A 517 6.03 -4.13 35.31
N ASP A 518 5.56 -3.21 34.49
CA ASP A 518 5.37 -1.80 34.85
C ASP A 518 4.10 -1.16 34.24
N GLY A 519 3.36 -1.86 33.41
CA GLY A 519 2.16 -1.34 32.74
C GLY A 519 2.43 -0.38 31.61
N SER A 520 3.66 -0.24 31.10
CA SER A 520 3.95 0.52 29.89
C SER A 520 3.47 -0.21 28.63
N LEU A 521 3.12 0.53 27.58
CA LEU A 521 2.85 -0.07 26.27
C LEU A 521 4.11 -0.10 25.41
N PHE A 522 4.26 -1.16 24.65
CA PHE A 522 5.30 -1.30 23.63
C PHE A 522 4.67 -1.44 22.26
N CYS A 523 5.21 -0.70 21.29
CA CYS A 523 4.78 -0.75 19.90
C CYS A 523 5.93 -1.22 19.03
N ALA A 524 5.68 -2.16 18.11
CA ALA A 524 6.58 -2.41 17.00
C ALA A 524 6.17 -1.48 15.84
N ASP A 525 7.05 -0.59 15.46
CA ASP A 525 6.89 0.34 14.36
C ASP A 525 7.79 -0.09 13.20
N ILE A 526 7.22 -0.82 12.25
CA ILE A 526 7.97 -1.33 11.10
C ILE A 526 8.39 -0.21 10.16
N GLY A 527 7.63 0.89 10.11
CA GLY A 527 7.91 2.03 9.25
C GLY A 527 9.19 2.78 9.63
N THR A 528 9.46 2.89 10.94
CA THR A 528 10.68 3.51 11.47
C THR A 528 11.76 2.48 11.82
N GLY A 529 11.43 1.19 11.84
CA GLY A 529 12.33 0.12 12.28
C GLY A 529 12.62 0.16 13.79
N ASN A 530 11.68 0.63 14.61
CA ASN A 530 11.86 0.80 16.05
C ASN A 530 10.90 -0.04 16.89
N ILE A 531 11.34 -0.38 18.10
CA ILE A 531 10.46 -0.78 19.18
C ILE A 531 10.33 0.42 20.11
N VAL A 532 9.09 0.91 20.27
CA VAL A 532 8.80 2.14 21.02
C VAL A 532 8.09 1.77 22.31
N ARG A 533 8.62 2.20 23.45
CA ARG A 533 7.94 2.13 24.75
C ARG A 533 7.17 3.42 25.00
N ILE A 534 5.92 3.30 25.40
CA ILE A 534 5.08 4.40 25.88
C ILE A 534 4.96 4.29 27.39
N GLY A 535 5.44 5.30 28.11
CA GLY A 535 5.35 5.43 29.57
C GLY A 535 4.38 6.52 30.00
N TYR A 536 4.08 6.60 31.30
CA TYR A 536 3.26 7.65 31.88
C TYR A 536 3.77 7.97 33.29
N GLY A 537 3.98 9.25 33.58
CA GLY A 537 4.50 9.72 34.85
C GLY A 537 5.88 9.15 35.19
N GLY A 538 6.41 9.47 36.33
CA GLY A 538 7.75 9.07 36.77
C GLY A 538 8.85 9.83 36.01
N ASN A 539 10.11 9.63 36.45
CA ASN A 539 11.26 10.23 35.75
C ASN A 539 11.48 9.55 34.39
N GLN A 540 11.38 10.34 33.34
CA GLN A 540 11.61 9.91 31.98
C GLN A 540 13.08 10.15 31.60
N PRO A 541 13.69 9.32 30.75
CA PRO A 541 15.02 9.62 30.23
C PRO A 541 15.00 10.91 29.39
N PRO A 542 16.10 11.67 29.38
CA PRO A 542 16.20 12.89 28.58
C PRO A 542 15.91 12.66 27.10
N VAL A 543 15.28 13.62 26.45
CA VAL A 543 15.16 13.66 24.98
C VAL A 543 16.41 14.33 24.44
N VAL A 544 17.28 13.54 23.80
CA VAL A 544 18.54 14.04 23.26
C VAL A 544 18.35 14.54 21.84
N LYS A 545 18.87 15.73 21.55
CA LYS A 545 19.06 16.25 20.21
C LYS A 545 20.51 16.64 20.03
N MET A 546 21.11 16.13 18.97
CA MET A 546 22.49 16.36 18.64
C MET A 546 22.59 16.96 17.26
N ALA A 547 23.39 18.01 17.08
CA ALA A 547 23.62 18.63 15.79
C ALA A 547 25.09 18.99 15.60
N SER A 548 25.54 19.00 14.34
CA SER A 548 26.83 19.51 13.91
C SER A 548 26.66 20.44 12.71
N ASP A 549 27.59 21.38 12.53
CA ASP A 549 27.61 22.30 11.39
C ASP A 549 27.97 21.59 10.07
N LYS A 550 28.69 20.48 10.15
CA LYS A 550 29.12 19.63 9.03
C LYS A 550 29.44 18.22 9.51
N THR A 551 29.40 17.27 8.60
CA THR A 551 29.70 15.85 8.90
C THR A 551 30.94 15.34 8.17
N TYR A 552 31.51 16.13 7.24
CA TYR A 552 32.72 15.73 6.51
C TYR A 552 33.53 16.94 6.03
N GLY A 553 34.75 16.68 5.64
CA GLY A 553 35.66 17.67 5.06
C GLY A 553 37.10 17.26 5.15
N THR A 554 37.99 18.16 4.69
CA THR A 554 39.46 17.96 4.72
C THR A 554 39.99 18.11 6.14
N ALA A 555 40.88 17.20 6.57
CA ALA A 555 41.56 17.31 7.85
C ALA A 555 42.73 18.31 7.78
N PRO A 556 43.00 19.09 8.87
CA PRO A 556 42.28 19.14 10.14
C PRO A 556 40.84 19.66 9.99
N LEU A 557 39.88 18.85 10.36
CA LEU A 557 38.46 19.16 10.19
C LEU A 557 37.90 19.72 11.50
N THR A 558 37.62 21.01 11.52
CA THR A 558 36.95 21.67 12.66
C THR A 558 35.44 21.55 12.49
N VAL A 559 34.77 20.93 13.47
CA VAL A 559 33.30 20.73 13.48
C VAL A 559 32.74 21.35 14.75
N SER A 560 31.65 22.12 14.61
CA SER A 560 30.94 22.71 15.75
C SER A 560 29.79 21.82 16.15
N PHE A 561 29.68 21.47 17.43
CA PHE A 561 28.63 20.62 17.98
C PHE A 561 27.74 21.38 18.93
N ASN A 562 26.44 21.05 18.93
CA ASN A 562 25.49 21.53 19.94
C ASN A 562 24.44 20.49 20.26
N SER A 563 23.83 20.62 21.43
CA SER A 563 22.69 19.84 21.88
C SER A 563 21.41 20.66 22.04
N THR A 564 21.29 21.74 21.30
CA THR A 564 20.15 22.66 21.34
C THR A 564 18.83 21.90 21.09
N GLY A 565 17.90 22.03 22.01
CA GLY A 565 16.63 21.31 21.98
C GLY A 565 16.65 19.96 22.70
N THR A 566 17.75 19.60 23.37
CA THR A 566 17.80 18.53 24.38
C THR A 566 17.09 19.02 25.63
N TYR A 567 16.19 18.19 26.16
CA TYR A 567 15.41 18.52 27.36
C TYR A 567 15.09 17.29 28.19
N ASP A 568 14.83 17.52 29.45
CA ASP A 568 14.22 16.55 30.36
C ASP A 568 12.70 16.72 30.30
N PRO A 569 11.92 15.65 30.09
CA PRO A 569 10.48 15.76 30.04
C PRO A 569 9.84 16.34 31.30
N GLU A 570 10.42 16.13 32.47
CA GLU A 570 9.99 16.66 33.74
C GLU A 570 10.63 18.02 34.08
N GLY A 571 11.50 18.55 33.25
CA GLY A 571 12.20 19.81 33.45
C GLY A 571 13.37 19.72 34.43
N GLY A 572 13.86 18.54 34.71
CA GLY A 572 15.01 18.28 35.55
C GLY A 572 16.34 18.77 34.97
N ALA A 573 17.34 18.92 35.84
CA ALA A 573 18.67 19.31 35.40
C ALA A 573 19.36 18.17 34.63
N LEU A 574 20.03 18.53 33.52
CA LEU A 574 20.74 17.60 32.64
C LEU A 574 22.25 17.71 32.79
N THR A 575 22.91 16.56 32.70
CA THR A 575 24.37 16.47 32.55
C THR A 575 24.71 15.84 31.21
N TYR A 576 25.81 16.30 30.59
CA TYR A 576 26.20 15.95 29.23
C TYR A 576 27.58 15.27 29.24
N SER A 577 27.78 14.36 28.30
CA SER A 577 29.08 13.72 28.06
C SER A 577 29.25 13.48 26.55
N TRP A 578 30.15 14.24 25.93
CA TRP A 578 30.49 14.13 24.54
C TRP A 578 31.79 13.34 24.39
N ASN A 579 31.72 12.21 23.72
CA ASN A 579 32.85 11.43 23.29
C ASN A 579 33.00 11.62 21.78
N PHE A 580 34.08 12.26 21.36
CA PHE A 580 34.33 12.57 19.93
C PHE A 580 34.83 11.38 19.12
N GLY A 581 35.18 10.27 19.75
CA GLY A 581 35.59 9.03 19.07
C GLY A 581 36.97 9.09 18.45
N ASP A 582 37.78 10.10 18.80
CA ASP A 582 39.15 10.32 18.32
C ASP A 582 40.21 10.09 19.40
N GLY A 583 39.79 9.71 20.60
CA GLY A 583 40.66 9.45 21.74
C GLY A 583 40.95 10.69 22.60
N THR A 584 40.36 11.83 22.28
CA THR A 584 40.47 13.03 23.13
C THR A 584 39.58 12.90 24.37
N SER A 585 39.79 13.76 25.37
CA SER A 585 38.98 13.78 26.59
C SER A 585 37.55 14.16 26.26
N VAL A 586 36.59 13.54 26.99
CA VAL A 586 35.17 13.86 26.86
C VAL A 586 34.88 15.30 27.29
N SER A 587 33.94 15.95 26.60
CA SER A 587 33.45 17.27 27.02
C SER A 587 32.15 17.11 27.79
N THR A 588 31.98 17.84 28.90
CA THR A 588 30.76 17.86 29.71
C THR A 588 29.89 19.09 29.46
N ALA A 589 30.31 19.96 28.54
CA ALA A 589 29.50 21.13 28.16
C ALA A 589 28.24 20.70 27.41
N ALA A 590 27.11 21.36 27.66
CA ALA A 590 25.89 21.14 26.90
C ALA A 590 26.13 21.40 25.40
N ASN A 591 26.82 22.47 25.08
CA ASN A 591 27.28 22.83 23.73
C ASN A 591 28.80 22.93 23.71
N PRO A 592 29.54 21.89 23.34
CA PRO A 592 31.01 21.87 23.40
C PRO A 592 31.65 22.84 22.40
N GLY A 593 30.88 23.30 21.38
CA GLY A 593 31.41 24.17 20.34
C GLY A 593 32.33 23.41 19.37
N ASN A 594 33.44 24.04 19.01
CA ASN A 594 34.35 23.52 18.01
C ASN A 594 35.23 22.38 18.53
N HIS A 595 35.28 21.29 17.78
CA HIS A 595 36.22 20.18 17.96
C HIS A 595 36.98 19.93 16.66
N VAL A 596 38.29 19.57 16.76
CA VAL A 596 39.16 19.39 15.59
C VAL A 596 39.52 17.91 15.43
N PHE A 597 39.08 17.34 14.32
CA PHE A 597 39.45 15.98 13.92
C PHE A 597 40.70 15.97 13.05
N THR A 598 41.69 15.14 13.39
CA THR A 598 42.90 14.96 12.63
C THR A 598 43.06 13.52 12.14
N THR A 599 43.78 13.35 11.04
CA THR A 599 44.17 12.05 10.50
C THR A 599 45.70 12.00 10.35
N SER A 600 46.31 10.88 10.69
CA SER A 600 47.76 10.73 10.72
C SER A 600 48.41 10.56 9.33
N ASN A 601 47.65 10.22 8.30
CA ASN A 601 48.20 9.81 7.00
C ASN A 601 47.45 10.39 5.79
N GLY A 602 46.57 11.38 6.01
CA GLY A 602 45.77 11.98 4.94
C GLY A 602 44.69 11.08 4.35
N GLN A 603 44.49 9.85 4.86
CA GLN A 603 43.46 8.93 4.40
C GLN A 603 42.09 9.23 5.01
N PRO A 604 40.98 8.83 4.34
CA PRO A 604 39.65 8.93 4.91
C PRO A 604 39.56 8.24 6.27
N LYS A 605 38.99 8.92 7.25
CA LYS A 605 38.80 8.36 8.59
C LYS A 605 37.47 8.75 9.18
N LYS A 606 36.77 7.74 9.68
CA LYS A 606 35.48 7.83 10.38
C LYS A 606 35.71 8.06 11.87
N PHE A 607 34.99 9.01 12.45
CA PHE A 607 34.84 9.22 13.88
C PHE A 607 33.34 9.10 14.23
N THR A 608 33.05 8.33 15.27
CA THR A 608 31.68 8.26 15.81
C THR A 608 31.62 9.12 17.05
N VAL A 609 30.97 10.28 16.92
CA VAL A 609 30.75 11.19 18.05
C VAL A 609 29.51 10.73 18.77
N ILE A 610 29.62 10.55 20.09
CA ILE A 610 28.53 10.05 20.94
C ILE A 610 28.24 11.11 22.00
N LEU A 611 26.98 11.51 22.09
CA LEU A 611 26.44 12.34 23.16
C LEU A 611 25.63 11.47 24.11
N THR A 612 26.04 11.38 25.35
CA THR A 612 25.27 10.80 26.45
C THR A 612 24.74 11.93 27.30
N VAL A 613 23.43 11.95 27.51
CA VAL A 613 22.75 12.91 28.41
C VAL A 613 22.12 12.16 29.54
N LYS A 614 22.25 12.68 30.75
CA LYS A 614 21.76 12.08 31.97
C LYS A 614 21.00 13.14 32.80
N ASP A 615 19.84 12.77 33.30
CA ASP A 615 19.03 13.61 34.17
C ASP A 615 19.50 13.55 35.65
N ASN A 616 18.83 14.30 36.49
CA ASN A 616 19.14 14.40 37.95
C ASN A 616 18.71 13.15 38.75
N GLN A 617 17.98 12.20 38.12
CA GLN A 617 17.58 10.93 38.71
C GLN A 617 18.30 9.71 38.08
N ASN A 618 19.36 9.99 37.30
CA ASN A 618 20.25 9.02 36.65
C ASN A 618 19.69 8.25 35.44
N GLN A 619 18.57 8.65 34.86
CA GLN A 619 18.18 8.15 33.55
C GLN A 619 19.10 8.73 32.46
N THR A 620 19.40 7.92 31.48
CA THR A 620 20.32 8.31 30.40
C THR A 620 19.72 8.06 29.02
N SER A 621 20.03 8.99 28.11
CA SER A 621 19.80 8.79 26.67
C SER A 621 21.07 9.08 25.89
N VAL A 622 21.20 8.43 24.72
CA VAL A 622 22.39 8.52 23.88
C VAL A 622 21.99 8.82 22.45
N ASP A 623 22.74 9.68 21.79
CA ASP A 623 22.66 9.93 20.35
C ASP A 623 24.05 9.91 19.75
N SER A 624 24.18 9.71 18.41
CA SER A 624 25.46 9.64 17.75
C SER A 624 25.43 10.21 16.35
N ILE A 625 26.56 10.81 15.95
CA ILE A 625 26.75 11.32 14.59
C ILE A 625 28.12 10.88 14.05
N ILE A 626 28.15 10.54 12.76
CA ILE A 626 29.40 10.18 12.07
C ILE A 626 30.02 11.44 11.51
N ILE A 627 31.31 11.67 11.86
CA ILE A 627 32.17 12.69 11.24
C ILE A 627 33.20 11.96 10.41
N SER A 628 33.36 12.35 9.16
CA SER A 628 34.30 11.73 8.23
C SER A 628 35.30 12.73 7.71
N ALA A 629 36.58 12.60 8.15
CA ALA A 629 37.66 13.49 7.75
C ALA A 629 38.36 12.95 6.50
N ASN A 630 38.82 13.84 5.60
CA ASN A 630 39.40 13.56 4.28
C ASN A 630 38.50 12.70 3.39
N ASN A 631 37.20 12.87 3.51
CA ASN A 631 36.22 12.10 2.79
C ASN A 631 35.09 12.99 2.24
N THR A 632 34.48 12.53 1.16
CA THR A 632 33.27 13.09 0.57
C THR A 632 32.26 11.96 0.34
N PRO A 633 30.94 12.22 0.44
CA PRO A 633 29.96 11.18 0.22
C PRO A 633 29.99 10.68 -1.24
N PRO A 634 29.66 9.41 -1.48
CA PRO A 634 29.54 8.87 -2.84
C PRO A 634 28.50 9.63 -3.66
N VAL A 635 28.72 9.74 -4.96
CA VAL A 635 27.76 10.29 -5.91
C VAL A 635 26.95 9.11 -6.50
N VAL A 636 25.64 9.16 -6.33
CA VAL A 636 24.74 8.08 -6.70
C VAL A 636 23.69 8.58 -7.70
N THR A 637 23.51 7.84 -8.78
CA THR A 637 22.44 8.11 -9.76
C THR A 637 21.84 6.80 -10.22
N ILE A 638 20.56 6.55 -9.90
CA ILE A 638 19.81 5.40 -10.39
C ILE A 638 19.58 5.57 -11.90
N THR A 639 20.05 4.57 -12.67
CA THR A 639 19.92 4.53 -14.13
C THR A 639 18.82 3.60 -14.60
N SER A 640 18.46 2.60 -13.77
CA SER A 640 17.31 1.71 -14.00
C SER A 640 16.66 1.35 -12.66
N PRO A 641 15.34 1.50 -12.54
CA PRO A 641 14.40 2.12 -13.50
C PRO A 641 14.64 3.62 -13.65
N ALA A 642 14.37 4.17 -14.83
CA ALA A 642 14.49 5.61 -15.07
C ALA A 642 13.51 6.39 -14.17
N LYS A 643 13.89 7.60 -13.74
CA LYS A 643 13.03 8.44 -12.88
C LYS A 643 11.70 8.74 -13.57
N ASN A 644 10.61 8.52 -12.84
CA ASN A 644 9.24 8.71 -13.30
C ASN A 644 8.88 7.88 -14.54
N SER A 645 9.47 6.69 -14.67
CA SER A 645 9.14 5.73 -15.72
C SER A 645 7.79 5.04 -15.47
N PHE A 646 7.34 4.23 -16.44
CA PHE A 646 6.10 3.49 -16.34
C PHE A 646 6.37 1.98 -16.36
N TYR A 647 5.55 1.21 -15.64
CA TYR A 647 5.56 -0.24 -15.69
C TYR A 647 4.29 -0.79 -16.34
N GLN A 648 4.43 -1.94 -17.02
CA GLN A 648 3.35 -2.59 -17.76
C GLN A 648 2.44 -3.37 -16.83
N LEU A 649 1.13 -3.38 -17.13
CA LEU A 649 0.12 -4.14 -16.39
C LEU A 649 -0.20 -5.51 -17.01
N GLY A 650 0.49 -5.91 -18.08
CA GLY A 650 0.25 -7.17 -18.76
C GLY A 650 0.71 -8.40 -17.99
N ALA A 651 1.81 -8.31 -17.27
CA ALA A 651 2.38 -9.36 -16.43
C ALA A 651 3.29 -8.77 -15.35
N ASP A 652 3.47 -9.48 -14.24
CA ASP A 652 4.50 -9.16 -13.27
C ASP A 652 5.87 -9.26 -13.94
N THR A 653 6.69 -8.25 -13.78
CA THR A 653 7.92 -8.11 -14.54
C THR A 653 9.10 -7.82 -13.62
N ALA A 654 10.18 -8.58 -13.79
CA ALA A 654 11.44 -8.31 -13.11
C ALA A 654 12.16 -7.12 -13.76
N TYR A 655 12.27 -6.03 -13.02
CA TYR A 655 13.02 -4.84 -13.42
C TYR A 655 14.44 -4.88 -12.84
N LYS A 656 15.43 -4.65 -13.70
CA LYS A 656 16.82 -4.50 -13.25
C LYS A 656 16.98 -3.20 -12.47
N LEU A 657 17.63 -3.28 -11.31
CA LEU A 657 18.00 -2.14 -10.50
C LEU A 657 19.48 -1.83 -10.77
N GLN A 658 19.76 -0.66 -11.32
CA GLN A 658 21.09 -0.24 -11.73
C GLN A 658 21.33 1.23 -11.39
N ALA A 659 22.55 1.56 -10.98
CA ALA A 659 22.97 2.92 -10.71
C ALA A 659 24.40 3.16 -11.16
N THR A 660 24.69 4.38 -11.54
CA THR A 660 26.06 4.88 -11.63
C THR A 660 26.46 5.40 -10.26
N VAL A 661 27.54 4.84 -9.73
CA VAL A 661 28.08 5.22 -8.42
C VAL A 661 29.55 5.52 -8.55
N THR A 662 29.97 6.69 -8.10
CA THR A 662 31.37 7.11 -8.04
C THR A 662 31.70 7.65 -6.66
N ASP A 663 32.91 7.38 -6.21
CA ASP A 663 33.46 7.91 -4.95
C ASP A 663 34.90 8.35 -5.20
N ALA A 664 35.26 9.51 -4.67
CA ALA A 664 36.56 10.09 -4.91
C ALA A 664 37.70 9.43 -4.08
N GLN A 665 37.31 8.79 -2.98
CA GLN A 665 38.23 8.22 -2.01
C GLN A 665 38.21 6.71 -1.90
N HIS A 666 37.05 6.09 -2.29
CA HIS A 666 36.84 4.67 -2.10
C HIS A 666 36.56 3.96 -3.43
N SER A 667 37.16 2.79 -3.59
CA SER A 667 36.89 1.91 -4.72
C SER A 667 35.46 1.28 -4.60
N SER A 668 34.92 0.80 -5.70
CA SER A 668 33.60 0.19 -5.71
C SER A 668 33.42 -1.02 -4.77
N GLY A 669 34.50 -1.73 -4.44
CA GLY A 669 34.48 -2.83 -3.47
C GLY A 669 34.41 -2.38 -2.00
N GLN A 670 34.61 -1.09 -1.74
CA GLN A 670 34.55 -0.48 -0.41
C GLN A 670 33.22 0.24 -0.17
N LEU A 671 32.28 0.16 -1.13
CA LEU A 671 30.95 0.75 -1.05
C LEU A 671 29.92 -0.32 -0.68
N LYS A 672 29.05 0.01 0.27
CA LYS A 672 27.89 -0.81 0.61
C LYS A 672 26.67 -0.28 -0.14
N TYR A 673 25.90 -1.16 -0.72
CA TYR A 673 24.69 -0.86 -1.45
C TYR A 673 23.49 -1.37 -0.66
N GLU A 674 22.42 -0.62 -0.62
CA GLU A 674 21.15 -1.01 -0.01
C GLU A 674 20.03 -0.51 -0.91
N TRP A 675 19.47 -1.43 -1.72
CA TRP A 675 18.27 -1.20 -2.50
C TRP A 675 17.05 -1.49 -1.66
N GLN A 676 16.13 -0.58 -1.62
CA GLN A 676 14.83 -0.74 -1.02
C GLN A 676 13.76 -0.38 -2.03
N VAL A 677 12.85 -1.33 -2.29
CA VAL A 677 11.75 -1.18 -3.21
C VAL A 677 10.45 -1.24 -2.42
N ALA A 678 9.51 -0.38 -2.73
CA ALA A 678 8.20 -0.37 -2.08
C ALA A 678 7.10 -0.09 -3.10
N LEU A 679 6.04 -0.87 -3.08
CA LEU A 679 4.79 -0.49 -3.68
C LEU A 679 4.11 0.52 -2.76
N ARG A 680 3.79 1.69 -3.29
CA ARG A 680 3.02 2.70 -2.58
C ARG A 680 1.67 2.88 -3.23
N HIS A 681 0.62 2.88 -2.44
CA HIS A 681 -0.71 3.20 -2.91
C HIS A 681 -1.50 3.98 -1.87
N ASN A 682 -2.22 4.98 -2.33
CA ASN A 682 -2.93 5.90 -1.46
C ASN A 682 -2.04 6.43 -0.32
N SER A 683 -2.34 6.09 0.93
CA SER A 683 -1.63 6.57 2.12
C SER A 683 -0.63 5.56 2.72
N HIS A 684 -0.49 4.35 2.17
CA HIS A 684 0.39 3.32 2.74
C HIS A 684 1.32 2.67 1.72
N GLN A 685 2.22 1.81 2.19
CA GLN A 685 3.23 1.16 1.36
C GLN A 685 3.47 -0.29 1.80
N HIS A 686 3.86 -1.11 0.81
CA HIS A 686 4.37 -2.46 1.01
C HIS A 686 5.84 -2.47 0.63
N VAL A 687 6.71 -2.70 1.60
CA VAL A 687 8.15 -2.62 1.42
C VAL A 687 8.71 -4.00 1.09
N GLU A 688 9.57 -4.08 0.06
CA GLU A 688 10.33 -5.28 -0.23
C GLU A 688 11.57 -5.36 0.68
N PRO A 689 12.11 -6.57 0.90
CA PRO A 689 13.37 -6.75 1.61
C PRO A 689 14.50 -5.91 1.01
N ILE A 690 15.40 -5.44 1.88
CA ILE A 690 16.60 -4.72 1.43
C ILE A 690 17.53 -5.69 0.70
N ASP A 691 17.89 -5.33 -0.53
CA ASP A 691 18.93 -6.04 -1.29
C ASP A 691 20.24 -5.26 -1.23
N THR A 692 21.31 -5.94 -0.84
CA THR A 692 22.64 -5.35 -0.66
C THR A 692 23.58 -5.57 -1.85
N ASN A 693 23.11 -6.18 -2.92
CA ASN A 693 23.89 -6.38 -4.12
C ASN A 693 24.07 -5.08 -4.91
N LYS A 694 25.23 -4.91 -5.52
CA LYS A 694 25.52 -3.77 -6.41
C LYS A 694 24.60 -3.73 -7.63
N LEU A 695 24.32 -4.90 -8.20
CA LEU A 695 23.33 -5.11 -9.26
C LEU A 695 22.21 -5.95 -8.68
N SER A 696 20.99 -5.50 -8.83
CA SER A 696 19.82 -6.15 -8.26
C SER A 696 18.67 -6.19 -9.26
N SER A 697 17.57 -6.81 -8.87
CA SER A 697 16.32 -6.78 -9.60
C SER A 697 15.13 -6.80 -8.63
N ALA A 698 14.06 -6.15 -9.00
CA ALA A 698 12.81 -6.17 -8.24
C ALA A 698 11.67 -6.67 -9.11
N MET A 699 10.81 -7.48 -8.52
CA MET A 699 9.56 -7.88 -9.15
C MET A 699 8.56 -6.74 -9.01
N ILE A 700 8.13 -6.20 -10.13
CA ILE A 700 7.11 -5.15 -10.20
C ILE A 700 5.80 -5.80 -10.58
N SER A 701 4.86 -5.86 -9.64
CA SER A 701 3.54 -6.45 -9.86
C SER A 701 2.68 -5.53 -10.74
N ARG A 702 1.80 -6.17 -11.53
CA ARG A 702 0.85 -5.52 -12.44
C ARG A 702 -0.35 -4.89 -11.72
N ILE A 703 -0.09 -4.10 -10.69
CA ILE A 703 -1.10 -3.42 -9.86
C ILE A 703 -1.25 -1.99 -10.30
N GLY A 704 -2.49 -1.49 -10.33
CA GLY A 704 -2.83 -0.09 -10.59
C GLY A 704 -4.10 0.07 -11.43
N CYS A 705 -4.53 1.32 -11.63
CA CYS A 705 -5.60 1.69 -12.56
C CYS A 705 -7.02 1.30 -12.15
N ASN A 706 -7.24 1.04 -10.88
CA ASN A 706 -8.57 0.75 -10.29
C ASN A 706 -9.24 1.98 -9.65
N GLY A 707 -8.66 3.18 -9.81
CA GLY A 707 -9.10 4.42 -9.17
C GLY A 707 -8.19 4.91 -8.06
N ASP A 708 -7.34 4.04 -7.53
CA ASP A 708 -6.33 4.39 -6.53
C ASP A 708 -5.05 4.92 -7.15
N THR A 709 -4.27 5.66 -6.36
CA THR A 709 -2.95 6.12 -6.77
C THR A 709 -1.90 5.07 -6.44
N TYR A 710 -1.27 4.48 -7.44
CA TYR A 710 -0.19 3.52 -7.28
C TYR A 710 1.12 4.03 -7.84
N TYR A 711 2.23 3.71 -7.18
CA TYR A 711 3.57 3.81 -7.76
C TYR A 711 4.55 2.93 -7.01
N TRP A 712 5.53 2.41 -7.75
CA TRP A 712 6.69 1.75 -7.17
C TRP A 712 7.75 2.79 -6.83
N PHE A 713 8.24 2.74 -5.61
CA PHE A 713 9.32 3.58 -5.13
C PHE A 713 10.58 2.75 -5.00
N VAL A 714 11.63 3.10 -5.74
CA VAL A 714 12.93 2.46 -5.70
C VAL A 714 13.91 3.43 -5.06
N LYS A 715 14.53 3.04 -3.97
CA LYS A 715 15.54 3.81 -3.24
C LYS A 715 16.86 3.04 -3.23
N LEU A 716 17.96 3.72 -3.51
CA LEU A 716 19.29 3.20 -3.32
C LEU A 716 20.02 4.07 -2.30
N THR A 717 20.50 3.46 -1.24
CA THR A 717 21.46 4.05 -0.30
C THR A 717 22.84 3.45 -0.57
N VAL A 718 23.82 4.28 -0.79
CA VAL A 718 25.22 3.83 -0.91
C VAL A 718 26.04 4.48 0.19
N THR A 719 26.72 3.64 0.96
CA THR A 719 27.57 4.06 2.08
C THR A 719 29.01 3.70 1.80
N ASP A 720 29.92 4.64 1.96
CA ASP A 720 31.37 4.43 1.82
C ASP A 720 32.00 3.81 3.09
N ALA A 721 33.25 3.39 2.99
CA ALA A 721 33.93 2.75 4.11
C ALA A 721 34.21 3.71 5.29
N ALA A 722 34.19 5.01 5.05
CA ALA A 722 34.34 6.04 6.08
C ALA A 722 32.98 6.55 6.63
N GLY A 723 31.86 5.90 6.26
CA GLY A 723 30.56 6.01 6.88
C GLY A 723 29.66 7.11 6.33
N LEU A 724 30.01 7.76 5.21
CA LEU A 724 29.13 8.71 4.55
C LEU A 724 28.22 7.99 3.57
N SER A 725 26.95 8.42 3.55
CA SER A 725 25.93 7.83 2.70
C SER A 725 25.32 8.85 1.77
N THR A 726 24.97 8.42 0.57
CA THR A 726 24.12 9.16 -0.36
C THR A 726 22.94 8.31 -0.76
N VAL A 727 21.78 8.95 -0.86
CA VAL A 727 20.52 8.31 -1.27
C VAL A 727 20.08 8.90 -2.60
N ASP A 728 19.73 8.04 -3.55
CA ASP A 728 18.95 8.42 -4.72
C ASP A 728 17.67 7.58 -4.80
N SER A 729 16.67 8.10 -5.50
CA SER A 729 15.39 7.39 -5.64
C SER A 729 14.76 7.60 -7.01
N SER A 730 13.99 6.60 -7.43
CA SER A 730 13.17 6.62 -8.64
C SER A 730 11.75 6.21 -8.31
N ARG A 731 10.79 6.68 -9.11
CA ARG A 731 9.39 6.24 -9.07
C ARG A 731 9.01 5.65 -10.40
N MET A 732 8.21 4.59 -10.35
CA MET A 732 7.59 3.99 -11.51
C MET A 732 6.07 4.02 -11.30
N TYR A 733 5.34 4.48 -12.31
CA TYR A 733 3.89 4.56 -12.26
C TYR A 733 3.26 3.44 -13.09
N PRO A 734 2.07 2.94 -12.73
CA PRO A 734 1.38 1.98 -13.59
C PRO A 734 1.07 2.65 -14.91
N GLN A 735 1.27 1.95 -16.00
CA GLN A 735 0.80 2.39 -17.31
C GLN A 735 -0.71 2.14 -17.37
N CYS A 736 -1.45 2.86 -16.53
CA CYS A 736 -2.88 2.96 -16.66
C CYS A 736 -3.17 3.58 -18.01
N GLY A 737 -4.24 3.23 -18.66
CA GLY A 737 -4.85 4.05 -19.70
C GLY A 737 -5.10 5.47 -19.17
N GLY A 738 -4.04 6.14 -18.74
CA GLY A 738 -3.96 7.55 -18.41
C GLY A 738 -3.95 8.35 -19.70
N PRO A 739 -4.04 9.71 -19.68
CA PRO A 739 -4.25 10.49 -20.88
C PRO A 739 -3.31 9.94 -21.95
N LEU A 740 -3.91 9.33 -22.96
CA LEU A 740 -3.21 8.74 -24.09
C LEU A 740 -1.97 9.58 -24.39
N PRO A 741 -0.76 9.04 -24.37
CA PRO A 741 0.42 9.79 -24.75
C PRO A 741 0.45 10.00 -26.28
N VAL A 742 -0.75 10.04 -26.91
CA VAL A 742 -0.91 10.58 -28.24
C VAL A 742 -0.97 12.10 -28.11
N VAL A 743 0.06 12.73 -28.59
CA VAL A 743 0.08 14.18 -28.75
C VAL A 743 -0.34 14.48 -30.18
N LEU A 744 -1.63 14.81 -30.35
CA LEU A 744 -2.18 15.29 -31.61
C LEU A 744 -1.61 16.69 -31.86
N THR A 745 -0.86 16.85 -32.95
CA THR A 745 -0.23 18.13 -33.30
C THR A 745 -1.10 18.95 -34.26
N SER A 746 -1.92 18.28 -35.06
CA SER A 746 -2.93 18.93 -35.89
C SER A 746 -4.11 18.00 -36.13
N PHE A 747 -5.30 18.58 -36.30
CA PHE A 747 -6.48 17.92 -36.85
C PHE A 747 -7.31 18.96 -37.62
N ASP A 748 -7.57 18.72 -38.90
CA ASP A 748 -8.36 19.61 -39.76
C ASP A 748 -9.21 18.83 -40.75
N ALA A 749 -10.17 19.53 -41.34
CA ALA A 749 -11.04 19.01 -42.38
C ALA A 749 -11.21 20.04 -43.49
N ILE A 750 -11.10 19.60 -44.74
CA ILE A 750 -11.33 20.43 -45.94
C ILE A 750 -12.26 19.68 -46.91
N THR A 751 -12.97 20.41 -47.75
CA THR A 751 -13.77 19.81 -48.82
C THR A 751 -13.11 20.02 -50.18
N ARG A 752 -12.91 18.91 -50.92
CA ARG A 752 -12.48 18.97 -52.36
C ARG A 752 -13.31 17.99 -53.17
N ASN A 753 -13.77 18.42 -54.35
CA ASN A 753 -14.57 17.57 -55.25
C ASN A 753 -15.77 16.91 -54.57
N ASN A 754 -16.46 17.63 -53.70
CA ASN A 754 -17.58 17.11 -52.90
C ASN A 754 -17.23 15.92 -51.99
N VAL A 755 -15.98 15.85 -51.51
CA VAL A 755 -15.50 14.89 -50.53
C VAL A 755 -14.89 15.66 -49.35
N ASN A 756 -15.25 15.33 -48.12
CA ASN A 756 -14.60 15.90 -46.93
C ASN A 756 -13.35 15.08 -46.64
N ILE A 757 -12.20 15.73 -46.63
CA ILE A 757 -10.88 15.14 -46.36
C ILE A 757 -10.45 15.59 -44.98
N LEU A 758 -10.25 14.62 -44.09
CA LEU A 758 -9.77 14.84 -42.73
C LEU A 758 -8.27 14.52 -42.71
N ASN A 759 -7.47 15.43 -42.15
CA ASN A 759 -6.04 15.25 -41.95
C ASN A 759 -5.66 15.47 -40.52
N TRP A 760 -4.80 14.60 -39.97
CA TRP A 760 -4.24 14.81 -38.64
C TRP A 760 -2.80 14.32 -38.52
N THR A 761 -2.08 14.94 -37.60
CA THR A 761 -0.69 14.58 -37.33
C THR A 761 -0.50 14.40 -35.83
N THR A 762 0.39 13.49 -35.47
CA THR A 762 0.78 13.21 -34.10
C THR A 762 2.27 13.40 -33.92
N SER A 763 2.72 13.74 -32.70
CA SER A 763 4.14 13.72 -32.35
C SER A 763 4.54 12.44 -31.61
N SER A 764 3.59 11.71 -31.04
CA SER A 764 3.79 10.43 -30.34
C SER A 764 2.50 9.61 -30.35
N GLU A 765 2.61 8.28 -30.46
CA GLU A 765 1.50 7.31 -30.52
C GLU A 765 1.70 6.12 -29.61
N ILE A 766 2.38 6.30 -28.48
CA ILE A 766 2.65 5.23 -27.53
C ILE A 766 1.31 4.68 -27.00
N ASN A 767 1.13 3.36 -27.07
CA ASN A 767 -0.07 2.65 -26.63
C ASN A 767 -1.37 2.95 -27.40
N LEU A 768 -1.34 3.74 -28.46
CA LEU A 768 -2.53 4.03 -29.27
C LEU A 768 -2.87 2.83 -30.17
N ARG A 769 -4.11 2.36 -30.11
CA ARG A 769 -4.63 1.30 -30.98
C ARG A 769 -5.12 1.85 -32.32
N MET A 770 -5.99 2.87 -32.26
CA MET A 770 -6.64 3.41 -33.45
C MET A 770 -7.25 4.79 -33.20
N PHE A 771 -7.51 5.48 -34.28
CA PHE A 771 -8.38 6.64 -34.36
C PHE A 771 -9.74 6.21 -34.90
N GLU A 772 -10.81 6.42 -34.15
CA GLU A 772 -12.18 6.32 -34.64
C GLU A 772 -12.61 7.70 -35.10
N ILE A 773 -13.14 7.79 -36.31
CA ILE A 773 -13.61 9.04 -36.90
C ILE A 773 -15.08 9.17 -36.60
N GLU A 774 -15.44 10.22 -35.89
CA GLU A 774 -16.83 10.53 -35.54
C GLU A 774 -17.29 11.80 -36.26
N ARG A 775 -18.52 11.73 -36.81
CA ARG A 775 -19.16 12.83 -37.53
C ARG A 775 -20.45 13.26 -36.80
N SER A 776 -20.75 14.54 -36.93
CA SER A 776 -22.02 15.14 -36.46
C SER A 776 -22.52 16.16 -37.48
N TYR A 777 -23.83 16.33 -37.52
CA TYR A 777 -24.46 17.37 -38.34
C TYR A 777 -24.93 18.58 -37.53
N ASP A 778 -25.02 18.44 -36.22
CA ASP A 778 -25.44 19.48 -35.26
C ASP A 778 -24.32 19.96 -34.32
N GLY A 779 -23.17 19.24 -34.31
CA GLY A 779 -22.03 19.49 -33.43
C GLY A 779 -22.20 18.96 -32.01
N ILE A 780 -23.29 18.23 -31.73
CA ILE A 780 -23.64 17.71 -30.41
C ILE A 780 -23.70 16.17 -30.45
N HIS A 781 -24.45 15.60 -31.40
CA HIS A 781 -24.63 14.16 -31.53
C HIS A 781 -23.66 13.61 -32.56
N PHE A 782 -22.69 12.83 -32.13
CA PHE A 782 -21.65 12.25 -32.97
C PHE A 782 -21.88 10.76 -33.20
N GLU A 783 -21.68 10.29 -34.42
CA GLU A 783 -21.68 8.89 -34.81
C GLU A 783 -20.31 8.46 -35.35
N THR A 784 -19.83 7.26 -35.01
CA THR A 784 -18.62 6.70 -35.59
C THR A 784 -18.87 6.32 -37.06
N ILE A 785 -18.10 6.89 -38.02
CA ILE A 785 -18.24 6.67 -39.43
C ILE A 785 -17.04 5.90 -40.03
N GLY A 786 -15.98 5.66 -39.26
CA GLY A 786 -14.82 4.89 -39.72
C GLY A 786 -13.72 4.83 -38.68
N GLY A 787 -12.63 4.18 -39.01
CA GLY A 787 -11.47 4.04 -38.13
C GLY A 787 -10.17 3.84 -38.88
N VAL A 788 -9.08 4.37 -38.34
CA VAL A 788 -7.71 4.23 -38.83
C VAL A 788 -6.82 3.70 -37.73
N ASN A 789 -6.11 2.59 -38.00
CA ASN A 789 -5.16 2.03 -37.04
C ASN A 789 -3.96 2.97 -36.86
N ALA A 790 -3.47 3.09 -35.62
CA ALA A 790 -2.24 3.82 -35.32
C ALA A 790 -1.01 3.09 -35.91
N ASN A 791 0.01 3.86 -36.29
CA ASN A 791 1.27 3.31 -36.84
C ASN A 791 2.13 2.56 -35.81
N ARG A 792 1.78 2.63 -34.50
CA ARG A 792 2.45 1.94 -33.37
C ARG A 792 3.93 2.30 -33.19
N LEU A 793 4.38 3.38 -33.74
CA LEU A 793 5.76 3.85 -33.60
C LEU A 793 5.84 4.96 -32.52
N ALA A 794 6.93 4.98 -31.75
CA ALA A 794 7.20 6.05 -30.78
C ALA A 794 7.53 7.41 -31.44
N GLY A 795 7.15 7.61 -32.70
CA GLY A 795 7.43 8.77 -33.52
C GLY A 795 6.18 9.45 -34.10
N PRO A 796 6.35 10.53 -34.84
CA PRO A 796 5.25 11.27 -35.45
C PRO A 796 4.52 10.45 -36.53
N GLY A 797 3.18 10.52 -36.51
CA GLY A 797 2.30 9.93 -37.52
C GLY A 797 1.59 11.00 -38.35
N ASN A 798 1.34 10.72 -39.65
CA ASN A 798 0.53 11.55 -40.52
C ASN A 798 -0.59 10.68 -41.08
N TYR A 799 -1.83 11.20 -41.07
CA TYR A 799 -3.01 10.45 -41.43
C TYR A 799 -3.94 11.28 -42.31
N GLU A 800 -4.62 10.60 -43.23
CA GLU A 800 -5.72 11.14 -44.05
C GLU A 800 -6.89 10.16 -44.00
N TRP A 801 -8.12 10.70 -43.95
CA TRP A 801 -9.36 9.93 -44.10
C TRP A 801 -10.38 10.71 -44.95
N LYS A 802 -11.16 10.04 -45.78
CA LYS A 802 -12.12 10.65 -46.69
C LYS A 802 -13.53 10.28 -46.32
N ASP A 803 -14.40 11.29 -46.11
CA ASP A 803 -15.82 11.10 -45.99
C ASP A 803 -16.54 11.47 -47.29
N GLU A 804 -16.94 10.43 -48.04
CA GLU A 804 -17.66 10.54 -49.30
C GLU A 804 -19.21 10.58 -49.06
N ASN A 805 -19.67 10.21 -47.83
CA ASN A 805 -21.07 10.06 -47.48
C ASN A 805 -21.60 11.17 -46.55
N HIS A 806 -21.01 12.35 -46.60
CA HIS A 806 -21.42 13.49 -45.79
C HIS A 806 -22.73 14.12 -46.30
N ASN A 807 -23.41 14.91 -45.45
CA ASN A 807 -24.56 15.72 -45.89
C ASN A 807 -24.12 17.07 -46.47
N SER A 808 -24.96 17.65 -47.31
CA SER A 808 -24.83 19.06 -47.70
C SER A 808 -25.01 19.96 -46.46
N GLY A 809 -24.14 20.96 -46.31
CA GLY A 809 -24.12 21.88 -45.19
C GLY A 809 -22.90 21.72 -44.31
N TYR A 810 -23.04 22.10 -43.07
CA TYR A 810 -21.94 21.97 -42.09
C TYR A 810 -21.87 20.52 -41.61
N ASN A 811 -20.65 19.97 -41.66
CA ASN A 811 -20.30 18.70 -41.04
C ASN A 811 -19.25 18.94 -39.95
N TYR A 812 -19.41 18.32 -38.79
CA TYR A 812 -18.51 18.41 -37.65
C TYR A 812 -17.85 17.07 -37.47
N TYR A 813 -16.54 17.06 -37.24
CA TYR A 813 -15.78 15.86 -37.05
C TYR A 813 -14.95 15.95 -35.78
N ARG A 814 -14.75 14.83 -35.12
CA ARG A 814 -13.77 14.65 -34.06
C ARG A 814 -13.13 13.28 -34.19
N LEU A 815 -11.92 13.15 -33.65
CA LEU A 815 -11.25 11.87 -33.52
C LEU A 815 -11.48 11.34 -32.10
N ARG A 816 -11.89 10.09 -32.01
CA ARG A 816 -11.88 9.33 -30.78
C ARG A 816 -10.64 8.45 -30.81
N MET A 817 -9.59 8.85 -30.08
CA MET A 817 -8.31 8.18 -30.01
C MET A 817 -8.41 7.07 -28.96
N VAL A 818 -8.34 5.81 -29.40
CA VAL A 818 -8.59 4.62 -28.53
C VAL A 818 -7.28 3.86 -28.35
N ASP A 819 -6.94 3.54 -27.11
CA ASP A 819 -5.77 2.73 -26.76
C ASP A 819 -6.05 1.22 -26.76
N PHE A 820 -5.02 0.41 -26.47
CA PHE A 820 -5.16 -1.06 -26.39
C PHE A 820 -6.01 -1.55 -25.21
N SER A 821 -6.23 -0.71 -24.19
CA SER A 821 -7.10 -1.02 -23.06
C SER A 821 -8.57 -0.69 -23.31
N GLY A 822 -8.87 0.04 -24.40
CA GLY A 822 -10.20 0.55 -24.73
C GLY A 822 -10.49 1.94 -24.16
N TYR A 823 -9.56 2.52 -23.39
CA TYR A 823 -9.68 3.91 -22.96
C TYR A 823 -9.55 4.85 -24.15
N TYR A 824 -10.25 5.98 -24.13
CA TYR A 824 -10.25 6.93 -25.25
C TYR A 824 -10.23 8.39 -24.82
N LYS A 825 -9.75 9.24 -25.74
CA LYS A 825 -9.76 10.69 -25.63
C LYS A 825 -10.27 11.29 -26.92
N TYR A 826 -10.99 12.40 -26.84
CA TYR A 826 -11.43 13.14 -28.03
C TYR A 826 -10.44 14.22 -28.40
N SER A 827 -10.34 14.47 -29.74
CA SER A 827 -9.74 15.67 -30.28
C SER A 827 -10.66 16.90 -30.11
N ALA A 828 -10.16 18.06 -30.43
CA ALA A 828 -11.02 19.20 -30.71
C ALA A 828 -11.96 18.86 -31.89
N ILE A 829 -13.14 19.50 -31.93
CA ILE A 829 -14.10 19.38 -33.04
C ILE A 829 -13.65 20.29 -34.18
N VAL A 830 -13.54 19.73 -35.40
CA VAL A 830 -13.34 20.49 -36.60
C VAL A 830 -14.65 20.57 -37.40
N LYS A 831 -14.88 21.71 -38.05
CA LYS A 831 -16.09 22.01 -38.81
C LYS A 831 -15.75 22.29 -40.25
N VAL A 832 -16.41 21.63 -41.17
CA VAL A 832 -16.26 21.86 -42.60
C VAL A 832 -17.63 22.04 -43.26
N PHE A 833 -17.71 22.91 -44.28
CA PHE A 833 -18.92 23.09 -45.07
C PHE A 833 -18.77 22.34 -46.39
N CYS A 834 -19.75 21.56 -46.76
CA CYS A 834 -19.88 20.94 -48.04
C CYS A 834 -21.29 21.20 -48.64
N GLY A 835 -21.39 21.70 -49.83
CA GLY A 835 -22.68 21.96 -50.49
C GLY A 835 -22.62 23.03 -51.55
N ILE A 836 -23.72 23.24 -52.24
CA ILE A 836 -23.85 24.27 -53.25
C ILE A 836 -24.14 25.60 -52.56
N ILE A 837 -23.19 26.53 -52.61
CA ILE A 837 -23.45 27.92 -52.23
C ILE A 837 -24.03 28.61 -53.45
N THR A 838 -25.28 29.05 -53.38
CA THR A 838 -25.91 29.84 -54.43
C THR A 838 -25.45 31.26 -54.29
N GLY A 839 -24.52 31.73 -55.16
CA GLY A 839 -24.03 33.11 -55.20
C GLY A 839 -22.50 33.24 -55.05
N ASN A 840 -22.02 34.48 -54.94
CA ASN A 840 -20.60 34.82 -54.78
C ASN A 840 -20.09 34.82 -53.33
N GLU A 841 -20.60 34.01 -52.48
CA GLU A 841 -20.26 33.99 -51.04
C GLU A 841 -18.90 33.33 -50.78
N LEU A 842 -18.18 33.88 -49.80
CA LEU A 842 -16.94 33.37 -49.22
C LEU A 842 -17.21 32.97 -47.78
N VAL A 843 -17.15 31.66 -47.50
CA VAL A 843 -17.32 31.10 -46.16
C VAL A 843 -15.98 31.04 -45.46
N VAL A 844 -15.93 31.43 -44.18
CA VAL A 844 -14.72 31.43 -43.36
C VAL A 844 -15.02 30.84 -41.98
N SER A 845 -14.20 29.85 -41.56
CA SER A 845 -14.35 29.17 -40.26
C SER A 845 -12.99 28.67 -39.74
N PRO A 846 -12.72 28.70 -38.42
CA PRO A 846 -13.50 29.38 -37.39
C PRO A 846 -13.45 30.90 -37.58
N ASN A 847 -14.50 31.58 -37.15
CA ASN A 847 -14.53 33.05 -37.09
C ASN A 847 -15.37 33.44 -35.86
N PRO A 848 -14.76 33.85 -34.74
CA PRO A 848 -13.36 34.25 -34.58
C PRO A 848 -12.34 33.12 -34.75
N ALA A 849 -11.17 33.47 -35.31
CA ALA A 849 -10.04 32.57 -35.51
C ALA A 849 -8.89 32.91 -34.54
N ASN A 850 -8.08 31.93 -34.18
CA ASN A 850 -6.92 32.10 -33.28
C ASN A 850 -5.59 31.87 -34.03
N ASP A 851 -5.28 30.67 -34.43
CA ASP A 851 -4.01 30.25 -35.04
C ASP A 851 -4.15 29.86 -36.54
N TYR A 852 -5.36 29.50 -36.94
CA TYR A 852 -5.68 29.22 -38.37
C TYR A 852 -7.12 29.60 -38.71
N LEU A 853 -7.40 29.67 -39.99
CA LEU A 853 -8.75 29.70 -40.57
C LEU A 853 -8.84 28.84 -41.85
N VAL A 854 -10.03 28.36 -42.13
CA VAL A 854 -10.37 27.70 -43.39
C VAL A 854 -11.34 28.60 -44.13
N TRP A 855 -11.08 28.81 -45.44
CA TRP A 855 -12.02 29.51 -46.28
C TRP A 855 -12.54 28.57 -47.37
N GLY A 856 -13.77 28.77 -47.78
CA GLY A 856 -14.41 28.02 -48.87
C GLY A 856 -15.26 28.89 -49.77
N THR A 857 -15.29 28.52 -51.07
CA THR A 857 -16.14 29.20 -52.04
C THR A 857 -16.50 28.26 -53.19
N GLN A 858 -17.67 28.50 -53.79
CA GLN A 858 -18.12 27.79 -54.99
C GLN A 858 -17.54 28.48 -56.23
N LEU A 859 -16.92 27.69 -57.15
CA LEU A 859 -16.35 28.21 -58.39
C LEU A 859 -17.00 27.52 -59.57
N GLN A 860 -17.35 28.31 -60.59
CA GLN A 860 -17.90 27.81 -61.85
C GLN A 860 -16.79 27.24 -62.77
N GLN A 861 -15.55 27.70 -62.61
CA GLN A 861 -14.37 27.21 -63.31
C GLN A 861 -13.16 27.21 -62.39
N GLY A 862 -12.38 26.09 -62.38
CA GLY A 862 -11.11 25.98 -61.68
C GLY A 862 -10.04 26.93 -62.24
N GLY A 863 -8.99 27.17 -61.47
CA GLY A 863 -7.89 28.06 -61.84
C GLY A 863 -6.92 28.25 -60.67
N VAL A 864 -6.31 29.45 -60.59
CA VAL A 864 -5.44 29.81 -59.43
C VAL A 864 -6.13 30.93 -58.66
N ALA A 865 -6.37 30.74 -57.42
CA ALA A 865 -6.87 31.73 -56.49
C ALA A 865 -5.71 32.49 -55.81
N SER A 866 -5.75 33.80 -55.89
CA SER A 866 -4.89 34.68 -55.08
C SER A 866 -5.62 35.02 -53.79
N VAL A 867 -5.01 34.69 -52.67
CA VAL A 867 -5.56 34.87 -51.33
C VAL A 867 -4.77 35.92 -50.57
N ARG A 868 -5.45 36.92 -50.02
CA ARG A 868 -4.83 37.99 -49.23
C ARG A 868 -5.58 38.19 -47.91
N LEU A 869 -4.85 38.25 -46.81
CA LEU A 869 -5.39 38.69 -45.54
C LEU A 869 -4.93 40.15 -45.29
N ILE A 870 -5.89 41.03 -45.09
CA ILE A 870 -5.68 42.45 -45.01
C ILE A 870 -6.10 42.93 -43.62
N SER A 871 -5.22 43.65 -42.93
CA SER A 871 -5.51 44.25 -41.65
C SER A 871 -6.44 45.47 -41.75
N SER A 872 -6.97 45.94 -40.64
CA SER A 872 -7.90 47.09 -40.55
C SER A 872 -7.33 48.39 -41.10
N ASN A 873 -6.00 48.55 -41.13
CA ASN A 873 -5.31 49.71 -41.75
C ASN A 873 -5.03 49.53 -43.23
N GLY A 874 -5.52 48.46 -43.89
CA GLY A 874 -5.36 48.21 -45.31
C GLY A 874 -4.07 47.48 -45.71
N ALA A 875 -3.19 47.13 -44.76
CA ALA A 875 -1.94 46.42 -45.06
C ALA A 875 -2.21 44.93 -45.33
N VAL A 876 -1.60 44.35 -46.40
CA VAL A 876 -1.63 42.91 -46.66
C VAL A 876 -0.66 42.23 -45.75
N VAL A 877 -1.17 41.50 -44.73
CA VAL A 877 -0.38 40.83 -43.73
C VAL A 877 -0.03 39.39 -44.09
N LYS A 878 -0.80 38.77 -45.01
CA LYS A 878 -0.50 37.43 -45.56
C LYS A 878 -0.98 37.36 -47.00
N LYS A 879 -0.19 36.69 -47.88
CA LYS A 879 -0.51 36.46 -49.27
C LYS A 879 -0.11 35.03 -49.62
N MET A 880 -1.01 34.31 -50.33
CA MET A 880 -0.77 32.96 -50.82
C MET A 880 -1.55 32.72 -52.12
N THR A 881 -1.25 31.63 -52.80
CA THR A 881 -1.95 31.19 -54.03
C THR A 881 -2.33 29.72 -53.89
N GLU A 882 -3.57 29.40 -54.31
CA GLU A 882 -4.11 28.04 -54.23
C GLU A 882 -4.64 27.58 -55.57
N LYS A 883 -4.39 26.31 -55.96
CA LYS A 883 -5.01 25.69 -57.12
C LYS A 883 -6.44 25.30 -56.82
N THR A 884 -7.38 25.76 -57.62
CA THR A 884 -8.80 25.52 -57.46
C THR A 884 -9.37 24.70 -58.61
N VAL A 885 -10.46 23.99 -58.34
CA VAL A 885 -11.22 23.19 -59.31
C VAL A 885 -12.65 23.74 -59.48
N THR A 886 -13.36 23.31 -60.52
CA THR A 886 -14.79 23.59 -60.67
C THR A 886 -15.56 22.93 -59.49
N GLY A 887 -16.51 23.66 -58.90
CA GLY A 887 -17.25 23.17 -57.71
C GLY A 887 -16.83 23.90 -56.45
N PHE A 888 -17.16 23.29 -55.27
CA PHE A 888 -16.80 23.84 -53.98
C PHE A 888 -15.32 23.57 -53.66
N ASN A 889 -14.61 24.60 -53.26
CA ASN A 889 -13.20 24.55 -52.83
C ASN A 889 -13.04 25.09 -51.46
N SER A 890 -12.21 24.43 -50.65
CA SER A 890 -11.89 24.85 -49.27
C SER A 890 -10.38 24.71 -49.01
N PHE A 891 -9.78 25.73 -48.38
CA PHE A 891 -8.35 25.78 -48.08
C PHE A 891 -8.10 26.39 -46.72
N ARG A 892 -6.96 26.03 -46.14
CA ARG A 892 -6.55 26.48 -44.80
C ARG A 892 -5.47 27.55 -44.89
N ILE A 893 -5.54 28.52 -43.95
CA ILE A 893 -4.53 29.55 -43.72
C ILE A 893 -4.00 29.41 -42.32
N ASP A 894 -2.73 29.04 -42.17
CA ASP A 894 -2.07 28.85 -40.86
C ASP A 894 -1.24 30.05 -40.40
N GLY A 895 -0.76 30.01 -39.14
CA GLY A 895 0.20 30.96 -38.58
C GLY A 895 -0.42 32.31 -38.23
N LEU A 896 -1.72 32.35 -37.96
CA LEU A 896 -2.45 33.56 -37.59
C LEU A 896 -2.13 34.02 -36.15
N GLN A 897 -1.63 33.14 -35.32
CA GLN A 897 -1.19 33.47 -33.95
C GLN A 897 -0.04 34.49 -33.92
N LYS A 898 0.66 34.68 -35.02
CA LYS A 898 1.72 35.70 -35.17
C LYS A 898 1.19 37.10 -35.47
N LEU A 899 -0.09 37.20 -35.83
CA LEU A 899 -0.75 38.47 -36.16
C LEU A 899 -1.43 39.04 -34.92
N PRO A 900 -1.53 40.40 -34.75
CA PRO A 900 -2.29 41.03 -33.69
C PRO A 900 -3.74 40.57 -33.67
N ALA A 901 -4.36 40.49 -32.46
CA ALA A 901 -5.81 40.33 -32.36
C ALA A 901 -6.53 41.54 -32.96
N GLY A 902 -7.62 41.32 -33.68
CA GLY A 902 -8.37 42.40 -34.35
C GLY A 902 -9.16 41.94 -35.56
N LEU A 903 -9.77 42.90 -36.21
CA LEU A 903 -10.57 42.64 -37.42
C LEU A 903 -9.67 42.69 -38.66
N TYR A 904 -9.80 41.65 -39.50
CA TYR A 904 -9.13 41.50 -40.78
C TYR A 904 -10.15 41.28 -41.90
N ILE A 905 -9.72 41.51 -43.17
CA ILE A 905 -10.48 41.17 -44.38
C ILE A 905 -9.75 40.10 -45.13
N LEU A 906 -10.37 38.93 -45.30
CA LEU A 906 -9.91 37.89 -46.23
C LEU A 906 -10.45 38.23 -47.62
N GLU A 907 -9.54 38.37 -48.57
CA GLU A 907 -9.84 38.63 -49.97
C GLU A 907 -9.32 37.48 -50.84
N ILE A 908 -10.18 36.93 -51.66
CA ILE A 908 -9.89 35.86 -52.57
C ILE A 908 -10.20 36.31 -54.02
N SER A 909 -9.22 36.31 -54.91
CA SER A 909 -9.41 36.63 -56.34
C SER A 909 -9.10 35.43 -57.18
N THR A 910 -10.05 34.99 -58.00
CA THR A 910 -9.91 33.88 -58.94
C THR A 910 -10.67 34.19 -60.25
N ASN A 911 -10.05 34.00 -61.44
CA ASN A 911 -10.63 34.23 -62.75
C ASN A 911 -11.28 35.63 -62.90
N GLY A 912 -10.63 36.66 -62.33
CA GLY A 912 -11.10 38.06 -62.42
C GLY A 912 -12.20 38.41 -61.41
N VAL A 913 -12.72 37.47 -60.64
CA VAL A 913 -13.75 37.68 -59.58
C VAL A 913 -13.09 37.77 -58.23
N THR A 914 -13.35 38.83 -57.48
CA THR A 914 -12.85 39.03 -56.12
C THR A 914 -13.99 38.87 -55.07
N ARG A 915 -13.76 38.07 -54.05
CA ARG A 915 -14.67 37.85 -52.92
C ARG A 915 -14.00 38.30 -51.67
N LYS A 916 -14.75 38.80 -50.68
CA LYS A 916 -14.23 39.28 -49.39
C LYS A 916 -15.09 38.81 -48.23
N SER A 917 -14.43 38.47 -47.11
CA SER A 917 -15.08 38.14 -45.86
C SER A 917 -14.34 38.80 -44.66
N LYS A 918 -15.10 39.21 -43.64
CA LYS A 918 -14.53 39.69 -42.39
C LYS A 918 -14.05 38.51 -41.54
N VAL A 919 -12.88 38.66 -40.93
CA VAL A 919 -12.24 37.68 -40.06
C VAL A 919 -11.88 38.41 -38.77
N LEU A 920 -12.38 37.90 -37.65
CA LEU A 920 -11.96 38.35 -36.34
C LEU A 920 -10.87 37.39 -35.81
N LEU A 921 -9.67 37.93 -35.57
CA LEU A 921 -8.62 37.18 -34.89
C LEU A 921 -8.69 37.47 -33.40
N THR A 922 -8.68 36.40 -32.58
CA THR A 922 -8.65 36.43 -31.11
C THR A 922 -7.38 35.77 -30.59
N ARG A 923 -6.99 36.06 -29.35
CA ARG A 923 -5.95 35.33 -28.66
C ARG A 923 -6.61 34.38 -27.66
N ALA A 924 -6.13 33.16 -27.51
CA ALA A 924 -6.46 32.34 -26.38
C ALA A 924 -5.91 33.01 -25.11
N LEU A 925 -6.74 33.16 -24.12
CA LEU A 925 -6.36 33.63 -22.78
C LEU A 925 -5.43 32.63 -22.10
#